data_8716adcbd1cff7e884324eb989c95db8
#
_entry.id   8716adcbd1cff7e884324eb989c95db8
#
_cell.length_a   1.000
_cell.length_b   1.000
_cell.length_c   1.000
_cell.angle_alpha   90.00
_cell.angle_beta   90.00
_cell.angle_gamma   90.00
#
_symmetry.space_group_name_H-M   'P 1'
#
loop_
_entity.id
_entity.type
_entity.pdbx_description
1 polymer ?
#
loop_
_entity_poly.entity_id
_entity_poly.type
_entity_poly.pdbx_seq_one_letter_code
_entity_poly.pdbx_strand_id
1 'polypeptide(L)'
;MKKLMIVESPHKAETIGRFLGPDFKVMSSKGHIRDLQKRGMSLDVEDGFTPIYEIPDDKKELVRQLKAATKDAGMVYLASDEDREGEAIAWHLYEVLELNPEDSKRIVFHEITKPAILHALENPRGIDIDRVNAQQARRVLDRIVGFELSPVLWKKIKPALSAGRVQSVTTRLVCEREREIQAFRPEAFFRVNALFLTAGNAPVKAEGTVRFKTDAEARAFLQGCVDRRFRVSGIAVKPVTRKPQPPFTTSTLQQEAGRRLGFSVSTTMRVAQRLYEEGQITYMRTDSTNLSELAIADIAKAITEDYGPSYQKTRRYHTNAKGAQEAHEAIRPTYVSHRTISGTPQEQKLYDLIWKRAVASQMSDALLEKTNVDIDFADSQSEGTAPFRAEGETVKFEGFMRAYGVEISDDTPIDDGKETILPPMAVGDSLDAKSITATERFTQAPPRYTEPSLVKKMEDLDIGRPSTYASTVSTIQARGYVEHGDSEGTPRQFHRLTLQDGKVSDEVLTENSGSTRGKLVPTDVGMIVNDFLEEFFPDIMDYNFTARVEEKFDEIAEGKLPWQEEIGEFYGSFHPLIEKVNTMRSETKVGERVLGTDPASGKRVSAKVGRFGPVIQIGEATDEEKPRFASLRDGQSLSTITLEEALKLFDLPRTLGEFEGKPVNAAIGRFGPYVHHEKMFVSIPKDMSPHTITLDEAVELIKTKREQEANRMIKTFDELPGVEVLNGRFGPYIAFKKPGDRKATNYKIPKGTDPKSLTADDVRKLMEACLLYTSDA
;
A
#
# COMPACT_ATOMS: atom_id res chain seq x y z
N MET A 1 37.17 -24.38 -22.58
CA MET A 1 36.31 -23.19 -22.79
C MET A 1 35.64 -22.89 -21.49
N LYS A 2 35.48 -21.59 -21.13
CA LYS A 2 34.76 -21.18 -19.93
C LYS A 2 33.25 -21.48 -20.08
N LYS A 3 32.60 -21.80 -18.99
CA LYS A 3 31.13 -21.92 -18.94
C LYS A 3 30.51 -20.54 -18.71
N LEU A 4 29.42 -20.22 -19.42
CA LEU A 4 28.69 -18.99 -19.24
C LEU A 4 27.44 -19.28 -18.45
N MET A 5 27.17 -18.50 -17.39
CA MET A 5 25.91 -18.52 -16.68
C MET A 5 25.24 -17.16 -16.84
N ILE A 6 23.95 -17.14 -17.24
CA ILE A 6 23.17 -15.93 -17.40
C ILE A 6 22.04 -15.95 -16.35
N VAL A 7 22.06 -14.95 -15.49
CA VAL A 7 21.05 -14.70 -14.43
C VAL A 7 20.28 -13.41 -14.76
N GLU A 8 19.21 -13.12 -14.05
CA GLU A 8 18.38 -11.96 -14.36
C GLU A 8 18.85 -10.65 -13.71
N SER A 9 19.60 -10.70 -12.59
CA SER A 9 20.04 -9.48 -11.91
C SER A 9 21.56 -9.40 -11.73
N PRO A 10 22.14 -8.17 -11.72
CA PRO A 10 23.58 -7.99 -11.47
C PRO A 10 24.02 -8.50 -10.09
N HIS A 11 23.19 -8.32 -9.07
CA HIS A 11 23.50 -8.79 -7.70
C HIS A 11 23.58 -10.32 -7.63
N LYS A 12 22.67 -11.03 -8.28
CA LYS A 12 22.78 -12.49 -8.43
C LYS A 12 24.05 -12.89 -9.14
N ALA A 13 24.42 -12.18 -10.21
CA ALA A 13 25.64 -12.48 -10.95
C ALA A 13 26.87 -12.35 -10.06
N GLU A 14 26.95 -11.35 -9.23
CA GLU A 14 28.03 -11.15 -8.28
C GLU A 14 28.05 -12.24 -7.20
N THR A 15 26.93 -12.53 -6.57
CA THR A 15 26.82 -13.53 -5.50
C THR A 15 27.18 -14.93 -6.01
N ILE A 16 26.61 -15.35 -7.13
CA ILE A 16 26.84 -16.68 -7.72
C ILE A 16 28.28 -16.78 -8.27
N GLY A 17 28.80 -15.70 -8.87
CA GLY A 17 30.17 -15.67 -9.38
C GLY A 17 31.22 -15.94 -8.30
N ARG A 18 30.98 -15.50 -7.06
CA ARG A 18 31.86 -15.83 -5.91
C ARG A 18 31.86 -17.31 -5.56
N PHE A 19 30.75 -18.04 -5.81
CA PHE A 19 30.64 -19.47 -5.50
C PHE A 19 31.29 -20.36 -6.55
N LEU A 20 31.24 -19.97 -7.84
CA LEU A 20 31.63 -20.82 -8.97
C LEU A 20 33.09 -20.70 -9.39
N GLY A 21 33.77 -19.63 -9.00
CA GLY A 21 35.20 -19.45 -9.31
C GLY A 21 35.48 -19.14 -10.79
N PRO A 22 36.75 -19.26 -11.22
CA PRO A 22 37.26 -18.75 -12.52
C PRO A 22 36.80 -19.54 -13.76
N ASP A 23 36.26 -20.74 -13.59
CA ASP A 23 35.78 -21.58 -14.71
C ASP A 23 34.45 -21.10 -15.27
N PHE A 24 33.73 -20.29 -14.52
CA PHE A 24 32.48 -19.68 -14.92
C PHE A 24 32.63 -18.19 -15.20
N LYS A 25 31.95 -17.72 -16.24
CA LYS A 25 31.63 -16.31 -16.44
C LYS A 25 30.16 -16.14 -16.12
N VAL A 26 29.84 -15.37 -15.08
CA VAL A 26 28.45 -15.08 -14.72
C VAL A 26 28.07 -13.68 -15.20
N MET A 27 26.98 -13.58 -15.96
CA MET A 27 26.47 -12.32 -16.54
C MET A 27 24.97 -12.15 -16.20
N SER A 28 24.51 -10.91 -16.23
CA SER A 28 23.10 -10.60 -15.99
C SER A 28 22.40 -10.13 -17.27
N SER A 29 21.18 -10.62 -17.50
CA SER A 29 20.26 -10.10 -18.54
C SER A 29 19.59 -8.78 -18.13
N LYS A 30 19.70 -8.38 -16.87
CA LYS A 30 18.97 -7.22 -16.28
C LYS A 30 17.48 -7.30 -16.56
N GLY A 31 16.87 -8.46 -16.28
CA GLY A 31 15.48 -8.79 -16.56
C GLY A 31 15.23 -9.24 -17.99
N HIS A 32 14.03 -9.00 -18.52
CA HIS A 32 13.69 -9.33 -19.90
C HIS A 32 14.55 -8.57 -20.91
N ILE A 33 15.01 -9.27 -21.95
CA ILE A 33 15.82 -8.70 -23.05
C ILE A 33 14.97 -8.39 -24.28
N ARG A 34 13.75 -8.91 -24.38
CA ARG A 34 12.74 -8.55 -25.39
C ARG A 34 11.36 -8.48 -24.74
N ASP A 35 10.48 -7.71 -25.33
CA ASP A 35 9.08 -7.55 -24.90
C ASP A 35 8.18 -7.29 -26.11
N LEU A 36 6.85 -7.32 -25.90
CA LEU A 36 5.91 -6.87 -26.92
C LEU A 36 6.20 -5.42 -27.31
N GLN A 37 6.00 -5.08 -28.57
CA GLN A 37 6.21 -3.72 -29.06
C GLN A 37 5.45 -2.69 -28.22
N LYS A 38 6.06 -1.53 -27.99
CA LYS A 38 5.47 -0.48 -27.16
C LYS A 38 4.22 0.15 -27.79
N ARG A 39 4.12 0.13 -29.12
CA ARG A 39 3.01 0.74 -29.89
C ARG A 39 2.18 -0.35 -30.56
N GLY A 40 0.86 -0.12 -30.58
CA GLY A 40 -0.09 -1.07 -31.19
C GLY A 40 -0.39 -2.28 -30.32
N MET A 41 -1.25 -3.16 -30.80
CA MET A 41 -1.64 -4.39 -30.12
C MET A 41 -0.45 -5.34 -29.96
N SER A 42 0.44 -5.38 -30.96
CA SER A 42 1.65 -6.23 -30.97
C SER A 42 1.33 -7.74 -30.93
N LEU A 43 0.18 -8.11 -31.43
CA LEU A 43 -0.31 -9.49 -31.56
C LEU A 43 -0.87 -9.66 -32.96
N ASP A 44 -0.63 -10.84 -33.56
CA ASP A 44 -1.33 -11.29 -34.75
C ASP A 44 -2.58 -12.07 -34.34
N VAL A 45 -3.73 -11.38 -34.41
CA VAL A 45 -5.03 -11.95 -33.98
C VAL A 45 -5.51 -13.04 -34.95
N GLU A 46 -5.17 -12.90 -36.26
CA GLU A 46 -5.57 -13.87 -37.29
C GLU A 46 -4.71 -15.16 -37.25
N ASP A 47 -3.46 -15.03 -36.77
CA ASP A 47 -2.52 -16.13 -36.58
C ASP A 47 -2.43 -16.55 -35.09
N GLY A 48 -3.58 -16.89 -34.49
CA GLY A 48 -3.63 -17.46 -33.15
C GLY A 48 -3.04 -16.60 -32.03
N PHE A 49 -3.16 -15.27 -32.15
CA PHE A 49 -2.65 -14.29 -31.16
C PHE A 49 -1.12 -14.29 -30.99
N THR A 50 -0.40 -14.69 -32.04
CA THR A 50 1.06 -14.78 -32.01
C THR A 50 1.69 -13.44 -31.59
N PRO A 51 2.49 -13.43 -30.51
CA PRO A 51 3.11 -12.20 -30.00
C PRO A 51 4.21 -11.68 -30.94
N ILE A 52 4.20 -10.39 -31.21
CA ILE A 52 5.25 -9.70 -31.98
C ILE A 52 6.21 -9.05 -30.99
N TYR A 53 7.37 -9.70 -30.79
CA TYR A 53 8.39 -9.25 -29.85
C TYR A 53 9.41 -8.32 -30.50
N GLU A 54 9.91 -7.36 -29.73
CA GLU A 54 11.05 -6.51 -30.08
C GLU A 54 12.09 -6.46 -28.97
N ILE A 55 13.35 -6.20 -29.33
CA ILE A 55 14.41 -5.91 -28.38
C ILE A 55 14.39 -4.39 -28.13
N PRO A 56 14.06 -3.92 -26.92
CA PRO A 56 14.08 -2.49 -26.58
C PRO A 56 15.46 -1.85 -26.86
N ASP A 57 15.47 -0.58 -27.25
CA ASP A 57 16.72 0.11 -27.62
C ASP A 57 17.76 0.10 -26.51
N ASP A 58 17.33 0.26 -25.25
CA ASP A 58 18.19 0.19 -24.07
C ASP A 58 18.77 -1.20 -23.78
N LYS A 59 18.26 -2.25 -24.42
CA LYS A 59 18.73 -3.63 -24.27
C LYS A 59 19.65 -4.10 -25.41
N LYS A 60 19.68 -3.40 -26.55
CA LYS A 60 20.45 -3.82 -27.73
C LYS A 60 21.93 -4.03 -27.44
N GLU A 61 22.55 -3.12 -26.67
CA GLU A 61 23.97 -3.24 -26.31
C GLU A 61 24.22 -4.44 -25.39
N LEU A 62 23.35 -4.66 -24.42
CA LEU A 62 23.45 -5.83 -23.53
C LEU A 62 23.32 -7.14 -24.32
N VAL A 63 22.35 -7.23 -25.24
CA VAL A 63 22.17 -8.40 -26.10
C VAL A 63 23.40 -8.64 -26.95
N ARG A 64 24.06 -7.58 -27.49
CA ARG A 64 25.32 -7.71 -28.22
C ARG A 64 26.45 -8.30 -27.37
N GLN A 65 26.54 -7.84 -26.10
CA GLN A 65 27.53 -8.36 -25.14
C GLN A 65 27.28 -9.83 -24.78
N LEU A 66 26.01 -10.20 -24.56
CA LEU A 66 25.62 -11.59 -24.30
C LEU A 66 25.91 -12.49 -25.50
N LYS A 67 25.53 -12.07 -26.73
CA LYS A 67 25.90 -12.83 -27.98
C LYS A 67 27.39 -13.00 -28.17
N ALA A 68 28.21 -12.01 -27.82
CA ALA A 68 29.64 -12.17 -27.85
C ALA A 68 30.14 -13.21 -26.82
N ALA A 69 29.57 -13.17 -25.60
CA ALA A 69 29.95 -14.08 -24.52
C ALA A 69 29.54 -15.54 -24.81
N THR A 70 28.44 -15.79 -25.51
CA THR A 70 27.99 -17.14 -25.87
C THR A 70 28.94 -17.79 -26.90
N LYS A 71 29.52 -17.03 -27.83
CA LYS A 71 30.47 -17.54 -28.83
C LYS A 71 31.76 -18.07 -28.20
N ASP A 72 32.17 -17.51 -27.07
CA ASP A 72 33.38 -17.90 -26.35
C ASP A 72 33.12 -19.01 -25.32
N ALA A 73 31.87 -19.37 -25.09
CA ALA A 73 31.47 -20.34 -24.08
C ALA A 73 31.37 -21.75 -24.67
N GLY A 74 31.78 -22.75 -23.90
CA GLY A 74 31.58 -24.16 -24.25
C GLY A 74 30.22 -24.71 -23.78
N MET A 75 29.58 -24.03 -22.84
CA MET A 75 28.25 -24.37 -22.31
C MET A 75 27.62 -23.11 -21.73
N VAL A 76 26.34 -22.90 -22.01
CA VAL A 76 25.55 -21.78 -21.48
C VAL A 76 24.50 -22.29 -20.48
N TYR A 77 24.51 -21.75 -19.29
CA TYR A 77 23.50 -22.04 -18.28
C TYR A 77 22.53 -20.84 -18.14
N LEU A 78 21.22 -21.08 -18.31
CA LEU A 78 20.17 -20.11 -18.08
C LEU A 78 19.65 -20.30 -16.66
N ALA A 79 19.92 -19.34 -15.78
CA ALA A 79 19.75 -19.44 -14.34
C ALA A 79 18.88 -18.31 -13.76
N SER A 80 17.80 -17.97 -14.48
CA SER A 80 16.72 -17.08 -13.98
C SER A 80 15.88 -17.77 -12.90
N ASP A 81 15.05 -16.99 -12.19
CA ASP A 81 14.19 -17.50 -11.11
C ASP A 81 13.30 -18.66 -11.57
N GLU A 82 12.78 -19.40 -10.62
CA GLU A 82 11.98 -20.61 -10.90
C GLU A 82 10.52 -20.31 -11.25
N ASP A 83 10.08 -19.08 -11.11
CA ASP A 83 8.71 -18.70 -11.47
C ASP A 83 8.51 -18.62 -13.00
N ARG A 84 7.24 -18.44 -13.44
CA ARG A 84 6.88 -18.34 -14.87
C ARG A 84 7.60 -17.18 -15.57
N GLU A 85 7.86 -16.09 -14.85
CA GLU A 85 8.57 -14.92 -15.36
C GLU A 85 10.04 -15.25 -15.65
N GLY A 86 10.69 -15.95 -14.72
CA GLY A 86 12.06 -16.43 -14.92
C GLY A 86 12.16 -17.46 -16.03
N GLU A 87 11.16 -18.34 -16.22
CA GLU A 87 11.12 -19.30 -17.32
C GLU A 87 10.99 -18.58 -18.67
N ALA A 88 10.14 -17.55 -18.75
CA ALA A 88 10.02 -16.72 -19.95
C ALA A 88 11.30 -15.92 -20.25
N ILE A 89 12.00 -15.42 -19.23
CA ILE A 89 13.31 -14.77 -19.41
C ILE A 89 14.32 -15.76 -19.99
N ALA A 90 14.39 -17.00 -19.48
CA ALA A 90 15.26 -18.03 -20.01
C ALA A 90 14.92 -18.36 -21.47
N TRP A 91 13.65 -18.50 -21.81
CA TRP A 91 13.21 -18.74 -23.18
C TRP A 91 13.54 -17.56 -24.11
N HIS A 92 13.32 -16.32 -23.69
CA HIS A 92 13.69 -15.14 -24.47
C HIS A 92 15.21 -15.06 -24.73
N LEU A 93 16.02 -15.43 -23.72
CA LEU A 93 17.47 -15.53 -23.89
C LEU A 93 17.84 -16.63 -24.88
N TYR A 94 17.23 -17.81 -24.77
CA TYR A 94 17.47 -18.94 -25.67
C TYR A 94 17.22 -18.55 -27.13
N GLU A 95 16.07 -17.94 -27.42
CA GLU A 95 15.67 -17.49 -28.76
C GLU A 95 16.59 -16.38 -29.30
N VAL A 96 16.76 -15.30 -28.53
CA VAL A 96 17.49 -14.10 -28.98
C VAL A 96 18.98 -14.38 -29.16
N LEU A 97 19.56 -15.25 -28.33
CA LEU A 97 20.97 -15.61 -28.40
C LEU A 97 21.22 -16.78 -29.37
N GLU A 98 20.15 -17.34 -29.98
CA GLU A 98 20.20 -18.44 -30.95
C GLU A 98 20.98 -19.66 -30.39
N LEU A 99 20.61 -20.05 -29.14
CA LEU A 99 21.29 -21.14 -28.42
C LEU A 99 20.87 -22.51 -28.95
N ASN A 100 21.75 -23.48 -28.85
CA ASN A 100 21.45 -24.87 -29.19
C ASN A 100 21.16 -25.70 -27.95
N PRO A 101 20.24 -26.69 -28.01
CA PRO A 101 19.91 -27.55 -26.87
C PRO A 101 21.11 -28.37 -26.33
N GLU A 102 22.10 -28.63 -27.17
CA GLU A 102 23.32 -29.39 -26.81
C GLU A 102 24.27 -28.55 -25.95
N ASP A 103 24.37 -27.22 -26.25
CA ASP A 103 25.30 -26.30 -25.64
C ASP A 103 24.63 -25.35 -24.61
N SER A 104 23.37 -25.57 -24.32
CA SER A 104 22.62 -24.74 -23.36
C SER A 104 21.77 -25.58 -22.41
N LYS A 105 21.69 -25.18 -21.15
CA LYS A 105 20.94 -25.84 -20.11
C LYS A 105 20.21 -24.82 -19.25
N ARG A 106 19.02 -25.17 -18.79
CA ARG A 106 18.25 -24.46 -17.78
C ARG A 106 18.59 -25.04 -16.41
N ILE A 107 18.90 -24.20 -15.43
CA ILE A 107 19.03 -24.59 -14.02
C ILE A 107 18.12 -23.74 -13.15
N VAL A 108 17.58 -24.34 -12.11
CA VAL A 108 16.65 -23.68 -11.16
C VAL A 108 17.10 -23.95 -9.73
N PHE A 109 16.87 -22.99 -8.86
CA PHE A 109 17.20 -23.09 -7.45
C PHE A 109 16.29 -22.16 -6.62
N HIS A 110 15.89 -22.61 -5.43
CA HIS A 110 15.02 -21.87 -4.53
C HIS A 110 15.77 -20.89 -3.61
N GLU A 111 17.09 -21.05 -3.52
CA GLU A 111 17.97 -20.22 -2.69
C GLU A 111 19.33 -20.03 -3.34
N ILE A 112 19.96 -18.89 -3.08
CA ILE A 112 21.27 -18.57 -3.63
C ILE A 112 22.35 -18.93 -2.59
N THR A 113 22.58 -20.24 -2.45
CA THR A 113 23.64 -20.79 -1.62
C THR A 113 24.58 -21.62 -2.50
N LYS A 114 25.84 -21.77 -2.06
CA LYS A 114 26.80 -22.58 -2.83
C LYS A 114 26.34 -24.03 -3.03
N PRO A 115 25.81 -24.75 -2.00
CA PRO A 115 25.29 -26.09 -2.19
C PRO A 115 24.13 -26.17 -3.18
N ALA A 116 23.15 -25.24 -3.10
CA ALA A 116 22.00 -25.21 -4.00
C ALA A 116 22.42 -24.97 -5.45
N ILE A 117 23.33 -24.04 -5.70
CA ILE A 117 23.85 -23.75 -7.04
C ILE A 117 24.61 -24.94 -7.61
N LEU A 118 25.47 -25.61 -6.84
CA LEU A 118 26.19 -26.80 -7.28
C LEU A 118 25.22 -27.94 -7.59
N HIS A 119 24.25 -28.19 -6.74
CA HIS A 119 23.19 -29.17 -6.97
C HIS A 119 22.39 -28.89 -8.26
N ALA A 120 22.04 -27.62 -8.50
CA ALA A 120 21.34 -27.23 -9.72
C ALA A 120 22.20 -27.45 -10.99
N LEU A 121 23.51 -27.26 -10.91
CA LEU A 121 24.42 -27.54 -12.00
C LEU A 121 24.56 -29.05 -12.29
N GLU A 122 24.40 -29.90 -11.29
CA GLU A 122 24.41 -31.37 -11.44
C GLU A 122 23.07 -31.89 -11.99
N ASN A 123 21.97 -31.12 -11.82
CA ASN A 123 20.63 -31.49 -12.24
C ASN A 123 19.99 -30.47 -13.23
N PRO A 124 20.66 -30.22 -14.37
CA PRO A 124 20.11 -29.29 -15.35
C PRO A 124 18.93 -29.89 -16.10
N ARG A 125 18.05 -29.02 -16.61
CA ARG A 125 16.87 -29.40 -17.41
C ARG A 125 16.77 -28.61 -18.71
N GLY A 126 15.77 -28.89 -19.51
CA GLY A 126 15.33 -28.03 -20.60
C GLY A 126 14.46 -26.88 -20.11
N ILE A 127 14.15 -25.96 -21.01
CA ILE A 127 13.16 -24.90 -20.77
C ILE A 127 11.79 -25.56 -20.74
N ASP A 128 10.98 -25.19 -19.74
CA ASP A 128 9.60 -25.65 -19.59
C ASP A 128 8.69 -24.75 -20.44
N ILE A 129 8.33 -25.25 -21.62
CA ILE A 129 7.55 -24.49 -22.60
C ILE A 129 6.11 -24.26 -22.13
N ASP A 130 5.56 -25.13 -21.31
CA ASP A 130 4.19 -24.93 -20.78
C ASP A 130 4.15 -23.77 -19.78
N ARG A 131 5.18 -23.62 -18.95
CA ARG A 131 5.35 -22.44 -18.10
C ARG A 131 5.57 -21.15 -18.91
N VAL A 132 6.33 -21.22 -20.00
CA VAL A 132 6.50 -20.10 -20.94
C VAL A 132 5.15 -19.72 -21.55
N ASN A 133 4.37 -20.71 -22.01
CA ASN A 133 3.04 -20.52 -22.59
C ASN A 133 2.09 -19.85 -21.60
N ALA A 134 2.12 -20.25 -20.33
CA ALA A 134 1.29 -19.64 -19.29
C ALA A 134 1.65 -18.17 -19.07
N GLN A 135 2.95 -17.80 -19.08
CA GLN A 135 3.38 -16.42 -19.00
C GLN A 135 2.99 -15.63 -20.26
N GLN A 136 3.13 -16.20 -21.46
CA GLN A 136 2.67 -15.61 -22.72
C GLN A 136 1.16 -15.36 -22.70
N ALA A 137 0.36 -16.36 -22.32
CA ALA A 137 -1.08 -16.24 -22.21
C ALA A 137 -1.48 -15.05 -21.34
N ARG A 138 -0.88 -14.93 -20.15
CA ARG A 138 -1.07 -13.79 -19.26
C ARG A 138 -0.68 -12.46 -19.94
N ARG A 139 0.50 -12.42 -20.56
CA ARG A 139 1.01 -11.21 -21.22
C ARG A 139 0.12 -10.76 -22.37
N VAL A 140 -0.35 -11.72 -23.18
CA VAL A 140 -1.26 -11.49 -24.31
C VAL A 140 -2.62 -11.01 -23.82
N LEU A 141 -3.23 -11.68 -22.84
CA LEU A 141 -4.54 -11.30 -22.30
C LEU A 141 -4.50 -9.89 -21.68
N ASP A 142 -3.51 -9.62 -20.85
CA ASP A 142 -3.34 -8.29 -20.23
C ASP A 142 -3.08 -7.20 -21.29
N ARG A 143 -2.42 -7.54 -22.41
CA ARG A 143 -2.23 -6.66 -23.57
C ARG A 143 -3.58 -6.35 -24.26
N ILE A 144 -4.38 -7.36 -24.56
CA ILE A 144 -5.70 -7.23 -25.19
C ILE A 144 -6.58 -6.34 -24.32
N VAL A 145 -6.75 -6.68 -23.03
CA VAL A 145 -7.59 -5.89 -22.12
C VAL A 145 -7.10 -4.45 -22.02
N GLY A 146 -5.80 -4.24 -21.82
CA GLY A 146 -5.23 -2.90 -21.66
C GLY A 146 -5.35 -2.03 -22.90
N PHE A 147 -5.10 -2.58 -24.08
CA PHE A 147 -5.08 -1.84 -25.34
C PHE A 147 -6.47 -1.61 -25.96
N GLU A 148 -7.43 -2.48 -25.70
CA GLU A 148 -8.80 -2.28 -26.17
C GLU A 148 -9.65 -1.45 -25.19
N LEU A 149 -9.51 -1.70 -23.89
CA LEU A 149 -10.36 -1.06 -22.89
C LEU A 149 -9.90 0.36 -22.54
N SER A 150 -8.59 0.63 -22.50
CA SER A 150 -8.09 1.97 -22.17
C SER A 150 -8.53 3.06 -23.15
N PRO A 151 -8.52 2.87 -24.49
CA PRO A 151 -9.07 3.82 -25.44
C PRO A 151 -10.57 4.11 -25.27
N VAL A 152 -11.35 3.11 -24.83
CA VAL A 152 -12.77 3.31 -24.49
C VAL A 152 -12.90 4.32 -23.35
N LEU A 153 -12.09 4.14 -22.29
CA LEU A 153 -12.06 5.09 -21.16
C LEU A 153 -11.64 6.50 -21.60
N TRP A 154 -10.69 6.60 -22.54
CA TRP A 154 -10.26 7.91 -23.06
C TRP A 154 -11.37 8.64 -23.79
N LYS A 155 -12.13 7.90 -24.58
CA LYS A 155 -13.25 8.43 -25.37
C LYS A 155 -14.47 8.77 -24.50
N LYS A 156 -14.76 7.95 -23.51
CA LYS A 156 -15.99 8.03 -22.71
C LYS A 156 -15.84 8.88 -21.44
N ILE A 157 -14.65 8.90 -20.83
CA ILE A 157 -14.41 9.59 -19.55
C ILE A 157 -13.37 10.71 -19.74
N LYS A 158 -12.08 10.37 -19.82
CA LYS A 158 -11.00 11.34 -20.08
C LYS A 158 -9.72 10.66 -20.58
N PRO A 159 -8.82 11.38 -21.29
CA PRO A 159 -7.54 10.84 -21.72
C PRO A 159 -6.66 10.36 -20.57
N ALA A 160 -5.70 9.48 -20.89
CA ALA A 160 -4.67 8.92 -19.99
C ALA A 160 -5.18 8.00 -18.86
N LEU A 161 -6.44 7.57 -18.89
CA LEU A 161 -6.92 6.49 -18.04
C LEU A 161 -6.44 5.13 -18.57
N SER A 162 -6.36 4.14 -17.71
CA SER A 162 -6.04 2.77 -18.12
C SER A 162 -6.90 1.78 -17.36
N ALA A 163 -7.24 0.69 -18.03
CA ALA A 163 -7.89 -0.45 -17.39
C ALA A 163 -7.01 -1.70 -17.56
N GLY A 164 -7.21 -2.65 -16.70
CA GLY A 164 -6.55 -3.94 -16.74
C GLY A 164 -7.26 -4.90 -15.81
N ARG A 165 -7.25 -6.17 -16.14
CA ARG A 165 -8.00 -7.21 -15.47
C ARG A 165 -7.86 -7.19 -13.94
N VAL A 166 -6.64 -7.32 -13.42
CA VAL A 166 -6.38 -7.36 -11.98
C VAL A 166 -6.52 -5.97 -11.33
N GLN A 167 -6.01 -4.91 -11.97
CA GLN A 167 -6.05 -3.56 -11.39
C GLN A 167 -7.48 -3.02 -11.25
N SER A 168 -8.38 -3.33 -12.20
CA SER A 168 -9.75 -2.82 -12.18
C SER A 168 -10.57 -3.45 -11.05
N VAL A 169 -10.50 -4.78 -10.89
CA VAL A 169 -11.17 -5.46 -9.78
C VAL A 169 -10.55 -5.11 -8.41
N THR A 170 -9.26 -4.83 -8.34
CA THR A 170 -8.63 -4.36 -7.10
C THR A 170 -9.12 -2.95 -6.74
N THR A 171 -9.30 -2.07 -7.73
CA THR A 171 -9.92 -0.75 -7.53
C THR A 171 -11.36 -0.91 -7.05
N ARG A 172 -12.13 -1.83 -7.63
CA ARG A 172 -13.50 -2.16 -7.22
C ARG A 172 -13.61 -2.53 -5.74
N LEU A 173 -12.69 -3.34 -5.20
CA LEU A 173 -12.68 -3.68 -3.77
C LEU A 173 -12.64 -2.43 -2.87
N VAL A 174 -11.82 -1.45 -3.25
CA VAL A 174 -11.70 -0.20 -2.48
C VAL A 174 -12.95 0.67 -2.65
N CYS A 175 -13.52 0.74 -3.86
CA CYS A 175 -14.75 1.49 -4.15
C CYS A 175 -15.95 0.90 -3.41
N GLU A 176 -16.14 -0.40 -3.43
CA GLU A 176 -17.23 -1.09 -2.71
C GLU A 176 -17.12 -0.87 -1.20
N ARG A 177 -15.92 -0.99 -0.64
CA ARG A 177 -15.67 -0.73 0.78
C ARG A 177 -16.04 0.71 1.15
N GLU A 178 -15.71 1.68 0.33
CA GLU A 178 -16.08 3.08 0.59
C GLU A 178 -17.59 3.28 0.54
N ARG A 179 -18.31 2.62 -0.39
CA ARG A 179 -19.78 2.63 -0.43
C ARG A 179 -20.42 1.99 0.79
N GLU A 180 -19.88 0.85 1.25
CA GLU A 180 -20.32 0.21 2.50
C GLU A 180 -20.20 1.18 3.68
N ILE A 181 -19.08 1.89 3.78
CA ILE A 181 -18.84 2.87 4.85
C ILE A 181 -19.80 4.06 4.75
N GLN A 182 -20.03 4.59 3.55
CA GLN A 182 -20.95 5.71 3.32
C GLN A 182 -22.42 5.35 3.60
N ALA A 183 -22.81 4.11 3.31
CA ALA A 183 -24.14 3.59 3.59
C ALA A 183 -24.35 3.25 5.07
N PHE A 184 -23.27 3.02 5.82
CA PHE A 184 -23.34 2.60 7.21
C PHE A 184 -23.95 3.70 8.10
N ARG A 185 -24.83 3.31 8.99
CA ARG A 185 -25.44 4.19 10.00
C ARG A 185 -25.00 3.70 11.38
N PRO A 186 -24.15 4.46 12.08
CA PRO A 186 -23.70 4.08 13.41
C PRO A 186 -24.86 4.15 14.42
N GLU A 187 -24.99 3.12 15.25
CA GLU A 187 -25.92 3.04 16.37
C GLU A 187 -25.16 3.28 17.67
N ALA A 188 -25.71 4.15 18.53
CA ALA A 188 -25.14 4.42 19.84
C ALA A 188 -25.51 3.32 20.84
N PHE A 189 -24.59 3.02 21.74
CA PHE A 189 -24.81 2.16 22.90
C PHE A 189 -23.83 2.52 24.01
N PHE A 190 -24.19 2.20 25.25
CA PHE A 190 -23.31 2.40 26.41
C PHE A 190 -22.63 1.10 26.80
N ARG A 191 -21.29 1.15 26.88
CA ARG A 191 -20.44 0.10 27.42
C ARG A 191 -20.03 0.46 28.83
N VAL A 192 -20.23 -0.47 29.77
CA VAL A 192 -19.92 -0.25 31.17
C VAL A 192 -18.57 -0.86 31.51
N ASN A 193 -17.76 -0.14 32.24
CA ASN A 193 -16.50 -0.60 32.81
C ASN A 193 -16.49 -0.24 34.32
N ALA A 194 -15.94 -1.11 35.11
CA ALA A 194 -15.80 -0.89 36.55
C ALA A 194 -14.35 -1.10 37.01
N LEU A 195 -13.93 -0.30 37.95
CA LEU A 195 -12.71 -0.48 38.70
C LEU A 195 -13.09 -0.85 40.13
N PHE A 196 -12.84 -2.10 40.49
CA PHE A 196 -13.00 -2.63 41.83
C PHE A 196 -11.67 -2.68 42.56
N LEU A 197 -11.72 -2.67 43.89
CA LEU A 197 -10.59 -2.92 44.78
C LEU A 197 -10.89 -4.17 45.61
N THR A 198 -9.91 -5.05 45.74
CA THR A 198 -9.97 -6.16 46.69
C THR A 198 -9.79 -5.65 48.12
N ALA A 199 -10.06 -6.47 49.13
CA ALA A 199 -9.77 -6.14 50.53
C ALA A 199 -8.32 -5.73 50.79
N GLY A 200 -7.38 -6.20 49.98
CA GLY A 200 -5.96 -5.80 49.96
C GLY A 200 -5.66 -4.56 49.09
N ASN A 201 -6.65 -3.81 48.66
CA ASN A 201 -6.50 -2.63 47.80
C ASN A 201 -5.91 -2.91 46.41
N ALA A 202 -5.90 -4.14 45.92
CA ALA A 202 -5.47 -4.46 44.58
C ALA A 202 -6.56 -4.16 43.56
N PRO A 203 -6.23 -3.48 42.41
CA PRO A 203 -7.22 -3.08 41.43
C PRO A 203 -7.67 -4.24 40.55
N VAL A 204 -8.99 -4.34 40.33
CA VAL A 204 -9.63 -5.31 39.43
C VAL A 204 -10.45 -4.52 38.40
N LYS A 205 -10.03 -4.53 37.15
CA LYS A 205 -10.80 -3.96 36.05
C LYS A 205 -11.80 -5.00 35.55
N ALA A 206 -13.07 -4.60 35.45
CA ALA A 206 -14.13 -5.47 34.95
C ALA A 206 -14.99 -4.74 33.90
N GLU A 207 -15.52 -5.51 32.97
CA GLU A 207 -16.46 -5.03 31.96
C GLU A 207 -17.89 -5.45 32.33
N GLY A 208 -18.85 -4.56 32.05
CA GLY A 208 -20.27 -4.89 32.18
C GLY A 208 -20.69 -5.94 31.15
N THR A 209 -21.41 -6.94 31.59
CA THR A 209 -21.88 -8.05 30.73
C THR A 209 -23.06 -7.62 29.83
N VAL A 210 -23.70 -6.49 30.12
CA VAL A 210 -24.82 -5.91 29.39
C VAL A 210 -24.41 -4.59 28.77
N ARG A 211 -24.89 -4.33 27.56
CA ARG A 211 -24.81 -3.02 26.88
C ARG A 211 -26.14 -2.34 26.92
N PHE A 212 -26.17 -1.04 27.23
CA PHE A 212 -27.39 -0.27 27.26
C PHE A 212 -27.58 0.54 25.99
N LYS A 213 -28.80 0.64 25.50
CA LYS A 213 -29.06 1.34 24.23
C LYS A 213 -29.29 2.84 24.45
N THR A 214 -29.68 3.26 25.63
CA THR A 214 -30.01 4.65 25.93
C THR A 214 -29.27 5.17 27.16
N ASP A 215 -29.08 6.49 27.21
CA ASP A 215 -28.55 7.21 28.38
C ASP A 215 -29.36 6.91 29.63
N ALA A 216 -30.69 6.90 29.52
CA ALA A 216 -31.60 6.64 30.64
C ALA A 216 -31.40 5.25 31.25
N GLU A 217 -31.22 4.20 30.42
CA GLU A 217 -30.94 2.85 30.89
C GLU A 217 -29.56 2.76 31.58
N ALA A 218 -28.55 3.41 30.98
CA ALA A 218 -27.21 3.45 31.57
C ALA A 218 -27.18 4.19 32.92
N ARG A 219 -27.88 5.33 33.02
CA ARG A 219 -28.02 6.06 34.29
C ARG A 219 -28.78 5.26 35.34
N ALA A 220 -29.88 4.62 34.96
CA ALA A 220 -30.65 3.77 35.89
C ALA A 220 -29.80 2.62 36.42
N PHE A 221 -28.98 2.00 35.57
CA PHE A 221 -28.04 0.97 36.00
C PHE A 221 -26.99 1.51 36.98
N LEU A 222 -26.36 2.66 36.67
CA LEU A 222 -25.37 3.28 37.56
C LEU A 222 -26.01 3.70 38.91
N GLN A 223 -27.20 4.24 38.89
CA GLN A 223 -27.98 4.58 40.11
C GLN A 223 -28.30 3.33 40.94
N GLY A 224 -28.62 2.22 40.26
CA GLY A 224 -28.81 0.92 40.89
C GLY A 224 -27.53 0.32 41.53
N CYS A 225 -26.36 0.83 41.16
CA CYS A 225 -25.07 0.44 41.75
C CYS A 225 -24.67 1.33 42.95
N VAL A 226 -25.37 2.46 43.21
CA VAL A 226 -25.08 3.36 44.34
C VAL A 226 -25.24 2.58 45.65
N ASP A 227 -24.29 2.72 46.56
CA ASP A 227 -24.26 2.08 47.89
C ASP A 227 -24.36 0.54 47.88
N ARG A 228 -24.25 -0.10 46.72
CA ARG A 228 -24.23 -1.55 46.60
C ARG A 228 -22.85 -2.12 46.93
N ARG A 229 -22.86 -3.25 47.59
CA ARG A 229 -21.63 -4.08 47.79
C ARG A 229 -21.55 -5.10 46.66
N PHE A 230 -20.32 -5.40 46.28
CA PHE A 230 -20.03 -6.37 45.22
C PHE A 230 -19.26 -7.56 45.83
N ARG A 231 -19.45 -8.72 45.21
CA ARG A 231 -18.72 -9.93 45.57
C ARG A 231 -18.32 -10.73 44.34
N VAL A 232 -17.28 -11.47 44.42
CA VAL A 232 -16.93 -12.52 43.45
C VAL A 232 -17.99 -13.63 43.53
N SER A 233 -18.80 -13.77 42.50
CA SER A 233 -19.85 -14.79 42.40
C SER A 233 -19.37 -16.08 41.74
N GLY A 234 -18.35 -16.01 40.89
CA GLY A 234 -17.78 -17.17 40.21
C GLY A 234 -16.38 -16.93 39.69
N ILE A 235 -15.57 -17.98 39.66
CA ILE A 235 -14.25 -17.96 38.99
C ILE A 235 -14.16 -19.17 38.11
N ALA A 236 -13.91 -18.93 36.80
CA ALA A 236 -13.71 -19.97 35.80
C ALA A 236 -12.32 -19.83 35.20
N VAL A 237 -11.50 -20.85 35.35
CA VAL A 237 -10.17 -20.93 34.74
C VAL A 237 -10.22 -21.92 33.59
N LYS A 238 -9.80 -21.47 32.42
CA LYS A 238 -9.79 -22.28 31.18
C LYS A 238 -8.39 -22.29 30.58
N PRO A 239 -7.84 -23.45 30.24
CA PRO A 239 -6.60 -23.54 29.50
C PRO A 239 -6.85 -23.06 28.06
N VAL A 240 -5.93 -22.23 27.55
CA VAL A 240 -5.92 -21.73 26.17
C VAL A 240 -4.61 -22.12 25.53
N THR A 241 -4.67 -22.70 24.35
CA THR A 241 -3.48 -23.05 23.57
C THR A 241 -3.43 -22.16 22.33
N ARG A 242 -2.33 -21.41 22.17
CA ARG A 242 -2.04 -20.64 20.96
C ARG A 242 -1.01 -21.39 20.14
N LYS A 243 -1.31 -21.57 18.84
CA LYS A 243 -0.42 -22.24 17.88
C LYS A 243 0.35 -21.20 17.08
N PRO A 244 1.61 -21.48 16.70
CA PRO A 244 2.32 -20.60 15.79
C PRO A 244 1.73 -20.68 14.39
N GLN A 245 1.84 -19.59 13.67
CA GLN A 245 1.46 -19.50 12.26
C GLN A 245 2.50 -20.20 11.36
N PRO A 246 2.12 -20.57 10.13
CA PRO A 246 3.04 -21.11 9.12
C PRO A 246 4.20 -20.15 8.81
N PRO A 247 5.28 -20.64 8.23
CA PRO A 247 6.30 -19.79 7.62
C PRO A 247 5.68 -18.85 6.58
N PHE A 248 6.37 -17.76 6.24
CA PHE A 248 5.82 -16.75 5.36
C PHE A 248 5.64 -17.23 3.91
N THR A 249 4.47 -16.91 3.35
CA THR A 249 4.25 -16.73 1.92
C THR A 249 4.53 -15.27 1.53
N THR A 250 4.51 -14.95 0.23
CA THR A 250 4.60 -13.56 -0.25
C THR A 250 3.53 -12.67 0.39
N SER A 251 2.28 -13.12 0.39
CA SER A 251 1.15 -12.37 0.92
C SER A 251 1.28 -12.14 2.43
N THR A 252 1.54 -13.20 3.19
CA THR A 252 1.66 -13.08 4.66
C THR A 252 2.90 -12.26 5.09
N LEU A 253 3.99 -12.31 4.32
CA LEU A 253 5.15 -11.42 4.54
C LEU A 253 4.78 -9.95 4.33
N GLN A 254 4.08 -9.64 3.25
CA GLN A 254 3.62 -8.27 2.95
C GLN A 254 2.67 -7.76 4.04
N GLN A 255 1.75 -8.60 4.51
CA GLN A 255 0.83 -8.27 5.58
C GLN A 255 1.56 -7.95 6.88
N GLU A 256 2.45 -8.83 7.31
CA GLU A 256 3.11 -8.70 8.60
C GLU A 256 4.18 -7.61 8.60
N ALA A 257 4.92 -7.44 7.51
CA ALA A 257 5.87 -6.34 7.36
C ALA A 257 5.15 -4.97 7.36
N GLY A 258 3.98 -4.88 6.75
CA GLY A 258 3.15 -3.68 6.81
C GLY A 258 2.68 -3.36 8.23
N ARG A 259 2.22 -4.36 8.97
CA ARG A 259 1.71 -4.20 10.34
C ARG A 259 2.80 -3.88 11.36
N ARG A 260 3.90 -4.65 11.36
CA ARG A 260 4.96 -4.55 12.38
C ARG A 260 6.05 -3.54 12.06
N LEU A 261 6.39 -3.39 10.78
CA LEU A 261 7.50 -2.54 10.34
C LEU A 261 7.05 -1.24 9.67
N GLY A 262 5.75 -1.11 9.37
CA GLY A 262 5.21 0.03 8.63
C GLY A 262 5.69 0.09 7.17
N PHE A 263 6.10 -1.04 6.58
CA PHE A 263 6.57 -1.08 5.20
C PHE A 263 5.38 -1.11 4.24
N SER A 264 5.48 -0.37 3.14
CA SER A 264 4.58 -0.56 2.01
C SER A 264 4.81 -1.93 1.37
N VAL A 265 3.82 -2.45 0.66
CA VAL A 265 3.92 -3.72 -0.05
C VAL A 265 5.09 -3.70 -1.05
N SER A 266 5.27 -2.60 -1.78
CA SER A 266 6.41 -2.41 -2.69
C SER A 266 7.76 -2.40 -1.98
N THR A 267 7.84 -1.74 -0.82
CA THR A 267 9.09 -1.69 -0.04
C THR A 267 9.44 -3.08 0.47
N THR A 268 8.45 -3.83 0.97
CA THR A 268 8.64 -5.21 1.43
C THR A 268 9.22 -6.09 0.32
N MET A 269 8.62 -6.04 -0.88
CA MET A 269 9.10 -6.88 -1.99
C MET A 269 10.47 -6.46 -2.50
N ARG A 270 10.77 -5.16 -2.56
CA ARG A 270 12.09 -4.67 -2.97
C ARG A 270 13.19 -5.10 -1.99
N VAL A 271 12.91 -5.05 -0.69
CA VAL A 271 13.87 -5.47 0.35
C VAL A 271 14.02 -7.00 0.34
N ALA A 272 12.91 -7.74 0.22
CA ALA A 272 12.94 -9.20 0.14
C ALA A 272 13.71 -9.70 -1.10
N GLN A 273 13.52 -9.04 -2.26
CA GLN A 273 14.28 -9.33 -3.49
C GLN A 273 15.79 -9.20 -3.25
N ARG A 274 16.21 -8.15 -2.57
CA ARG A 274 17.62 -7.93 -2.27
C ARG A 274 18.17 -8.98 -1.31
N LEU A 275 17.44 -9.29 -0.24
CA LEU A 275 17.82 -10.36 0.69
C LEU A 275 17.97 -11.72 -0.02
N TYR A 276 17.09 -12.03 -0.97
CA TYR A 276 17.20 -13.24 -1.78
C TYR A 276 18.43 -13.20 -2.68
N GLU A 277 18.67 -12.10 -3.42
CA GLU A 277 19.81 -11.95 -4.31
C GLU A 277 21.17 -12.01 -3.59
N GLU A 278 21.20 -11.59 -2.33
CA GLU A 278 22.35 -11.71 -1.43
C GLU A 278 22.48 -13.10 -0.78
N GLY A 279 21.54 -14.01 -1.06
CA GLY A 279 21.52 -15.36 -0.52
C GLY A 279 21.17 -15.46 0.97
N GLN A 280 20.46 -14.47 1.52
CA GLN A 280 20.07 -14.43 2.94
C GLN A 280 18.76 -15.16 3.21
N ILE A 281 17.85 -15.18 2.23
CA ILE A 281 16.54 -15.85 2.34
C ILE A 281 16.26 -16.69 1.10
N THR A 282 15.30 -17.62 1.20
CA THR A 282 14.72 -18.34 0.07
C THR A 282 13.93 -17.42 -0.85
N TYR A 283 13.54 -17.92 -2.02
CA TYR A 283 12.79 -17.14 -3.01
C TYR A 283 11.52 -16.53 -2.41
N MET A 284 11.34 -15.21 -2.60
CA MET A 284 10.31 -14.45 -1.92
C MET A 284 8.95 -14.41 -2.63
N ARG A 285 8.85 -14.92 -3.88
CA ARG A 285 7.58 -15.02 -4.61
C ARG A 285 7.06 -16.45 -4.53
N THR A 286 6.41 -16.77 -3.43
CA THR A 286 5.86 -18.09 -3.15
C THR A 286 4.53 -18.00 -2.42
N ASP A 287 3.64 -18.90 -2.71
CA ASP A 287 2.40 -19.17 -1.97
C ASP A 287 2.53 -20.42 -1.08
N SER A 288 3.68 -21.09 -1.13
CA SER A 288 3.97 -22.27 -0.34
C SER A 288 4.31 -21.93 1.11
N THR A 289 3.83 -22.76 2.02
CA THR A 289 4.20 -22.79 3.45
C THR A 289 5.11 -23.96 3.80
N ASN A 290 5.55 -24.74 2.80
CA ASN A 290 6.39 -25.92 2.99
C ASN A 290 7.82 -25.53 3.38
N LEU A 291 8.46 -26.37 4.19
CA LEU A 291 9.87 -26.29 4.49
C LEU A 291 10.54 -27.61 4.09
N SER A 292 11.73 -27.55 3.53
CA SER A 292 12.53 -28.74 3.23
C SER A 292 12.93 -29.46 4.50
N GLU A 293 13.18 -30.77 4.40
CA GLU A 293 13.64 -31.58 5.55
C GLU A 293 14.94 -31.04 6.18
N LEU A 294 15.84 -30.52 5.33
CA LEU A 294 17.06 -29.87 5.78
C LEU A 294 16.77 -28.62 6.61
N ALA A 295 15.90 -27.75 6.11
CA ALA A 295 15.51 -26.54 6.82
C ALA A 295 14.81 -26.87 8.16
N ILE A 296 13.93 -27.88 8.19
CA ILE A 296 13.28 -28.33 9.41
C ILE A 296 14.32 -28.82 10.43
N ALA A 297 15.31 -29.60 10.00
CA ALA A 297 16.37 -30.09 10.87
C ALA A 297 17.25 -28.97 11.44
N ASP A 298 17.65 -28.02 10.58
CA ASP A 298 18.46 -26.87 11.01
C ASP A 298 17.71 -25.94 11.96
N ILE A 299 16.42 -25.70 11.70
CA ILE A 299 15.56 -24.92 12.60
C ILE A 299 15.38 -25.64 13.95
N ALA A 300 15.13 -26.97 13.94
CA ALA A 300 14.98 -27.75 15.16
C ALA A 300 16.25 -27.73 16.02
N LYS A 301 17.41 -27.78 15.38
CA LYS A 301 18.72 -27.65 16.06
C LYS A 301 18.85 -26.25 16.68
N ALA A 302 18.60 -25.19 15.93
CA ALA A 302 18.69 -23.82 16.43
C ALA A 302 17.72 -23.57 17.60
N ILE A 303 16.48 -24.08 17.53
CA ILE A 303 15.52 -23.97 18.64
C ILE A 303 16.04 -24.67 19.89
N THR A 304 16.59 -25.90 19.74
CA THR A 304 17.09 -26.68 20.86
C THR A 304 18.28 -26.00 21.54
N GLU A 305 19.18 -25.41 20.74
CA GLU A 305 20.36 -24.70 21.26
C GLU A 305 20.00 -23.35 21.91
N ASP A 306 19.10 -22.55 21.31
CA ASP A 306 18.79 -21.21 21.79
C ASP A 306 17.73 -21.16 22.88
N TYR A 307 16.73 -22.06 22.83
CA TYR A 307 15.56 -22.03 23.71
C TYR A 307 15.40 -23.29 24.58
N GLY A 308 16.04 -24.38 24.21
CA GLY A 308 15.94 -25.68 24.88
C GLY A 308 14.95 -26.63 24.20
N PRO A 309 15.07 -27.94 24.49
CA PRO A 309 14.33 -29.00 23.80
C PRO A 309 12.81 -28.94 24.00
N SER A 310 12.32 -28.38 25.12
CA SER A 310 10.88 -28.21 25.36
C SER A 310 10.19 -27.24 24.42
N TYR A 311 10.95 -26.33 23.78
CA TYR A 311 10.42 -25.37 22.82
C TYR A 311 10.36 -25.92 21.41
N GLN A 312 10.99 -27.05 21.11
CA GLN A 312 11.02 -27.62 19.77
C GLN A 312 9.78 -28.51 19.54
N LYS A 313 9.10 -28.29 18.41
CA LYS A 313 8.00 -29.12 17.93
C LYS A 313 7.91 -29.04 16.42
N THR A 314 8.39 -30.07 15.73
CA THR A 314 8.31 -30.14 14.26
C THR A 314 6.87 -30.11 13.79
N ARG A 315 6.61 -29.26 12.80
CA ARG A 315 5.31 -29.15 12.10
C ARG A 315 5.50 -29.17 10.60
N ARG A 316 4.54 -29.81 9.94
CA ARG A 316 4.41 -29.74 8.48
C ARG A 316 3.12 -28.99 8.19
N TYR A 317 3.23 -27.94 7.40
CA TYR A 317 2.10 -27.14 6.97
C TYR A 317 1.72 -27.57 5.57
N HIS A 318 0.43 -27.61 5.28
CA HIS A 318 -0.09 -27.87 3.95
C HIS A 318 -0.60 -26.55 3.37
N THR A 319 -0.25 -26.31 2.12
CA THR A 319 -0.73 -25.13 1.40
C THR A 319 -2.14 -25.42 0.91
N ASN A 320 -3.11 -24.58 1.28
CA ASN A 320 -4.50 -24.71 0.87
C ASN A 320 -4.81 -24.02 -0.46
N ALA A 321 -3.84 -23.28 -1.04
CA ALA A 321 -4.02 -22.57 -2.29
C ALA A 321 -4.21 -23.58 -3.44
N LYS A 322 -5.35 -23.47 -4.16
CA LYS A 322 -5.53 -24.18 -5.42
C LYS A 322 -4.47 -23.68 -6.40
N GLY A 323 -3.75 -24.59 -7.06
CA GLY A 323 -2.67 -24.25 -7.97
C GLY A 323 -1.35 -23.83 -7.30
N ALA A 324 -1.20 -24.04 -5.98
CA ALA A 324 0.08 -23.90 -5.32
C ALA A 324 1.12 -24.81 -5.97
N GLN A 325 2.24 -24.25 -6.38
CA GLN A 325 3.36 -25.05 -6.88
C GLN A 325 4.00 -25.73 -5.66
N GLU A 326 3.59 -26.96 -5.37
CA GLU A 326 4.05 -27.74 -4.20
C GLU A 326 5.59 -27.89 -4.11
N ALA A 327 6.28 -27.65 -5.23
CA ALA A 327 7.75 -27.69 -5.31
C ALA A 327 8.46 -26.50 -4.63
N HIS A 328 7.72 -25.40 -4.32
CA HIS A 328 8.32 -24.22 -3.74
C HIS A 328 8.39 -24.30 -2.21
N GLU A 329 9.47 -23.76 -1.64
CA GLU A 329 9.58 -23.55 -0.20
C GLU A 329 8.92 -22.23 0.22
N ALA A 330 8.58 -22.14 1.51
CA ALA A 330 8.21 -20.90 2.18
C ALA A 330 9.40 -19.93 2.26
N ILE A 331 9.12 -18.66 2.54
CA ILE A 331 10.14 -17.65 2.77
C ILE A 331 10.78 -17.89 4.13
N ARG A 332 12.07 -18.20 4.13
CA ARG A 332 12.88 -18.49 5.33
C ARG A 332 14.33 -18.01 5.18
N PRO A 333 15.07 -17.88 6.28
CA PRO A 333 16.52 -17.69 6.17
C PRO A 333 17.17 -18.90 5.48
N THR A 334 18.16 -18.67 4.63
CA THR A 334 18.95 -19.74 4.02
C THR A 334 19.81 -20.49 5.06
N TYR A 335 20.36 -19.73 6.01
CA TYR A 335 21.13 -20.24 7.12
C TYR A 335 20.51 -19.77 8.44
N VAL A 336 19.83 -20.67 9.13
CA VAL A 336 19.16 -20.37 10.41
C VAL A 336 20.15 -19.95 11.50
N SER A 337 21.40 -20.40 11.43
CA SER A 337 22.51 -19.99 12.31
C SER A 337 22.86 -18.50 12.21
N HIS A 338 22.51 -17.85 11.10
CA HIS A 338 22.68 -16.40 10.94
C HIS A 338 21.50 -15.66 11.56
N ARG A 339 21.59 -15.38 12.85
CA ARG A 339 20.51 -14.68 13.58
C ARG A 339 20.35 -13.23 13.16
N THR A 340 21.40 -12.61 12.70
CA THR A 340 21.45 -11.25 12.20
C THR A 340 22.27 -11.19 10.93
N ILE A 341 22.01 -10.18 10.11
CA ILE A 341 22.73 -9.90 8.87
C ILE A 341 23.32 -8.50 8.90
N SER A 342 24.38 -8.29 8.09
CA SER A 342 24.82 -6.95 7.71
C SER A 342 23.89 -6.40 6.62
N GLY A 343 23.73 -5.07 6.57
CA GLY A 343 22.90 -4.43 5.55
C GLY A 343 22.22 -3.17 6.10
N THR A 344 21.30 -2.63 5.32
CA THR A 344 20.50 -1.48 5.71
C THR A 344 19.56 -1.81 6.87
N PRO A 345 19.10 -0.80 7.65
CA PRO A 345 18.13 -1.03 8.70
C PRO A 345 16.83 -1.69 8.23
N GLN A 346 16.42 -1.47 6.97
CA GLN A 346 15.24 -2.12 6.39
C GLN A 346 15.50 -3.60 6.14
N GLU A 347 16.64 -3.96 5.60
CA GLU A 347 17.06 -5.35 5.37
C GLU A 347 17.16 -6.12 6.69
N GLN A 348 17.81 -5.54 7.69
CA GLN A 348 17.94 -6.16 9.02
C GLN A 348 16.58 -6.39 9.68
N LYS A 349 15.66 -5.43 9.62
CA LYS A 349 14.31 -5.56 10.20
C LYS A 349 13.48 -6.63 9.48
N LEU A 350 13.52 -6.66 8.15
CA LEU A 350 12.76 -7.64 7.38
C LEU A 350 13.32 -9.05 7.57
N TYR A 351 14.65 -9.18 7.59
CA TYR A 351 15.31 -10.46 7.87
C TYR A 351 14.97 -10.99 9.27
N ASP A 352 15.04 -10.14 10.30
CA ASP A 352 14.67 -10.51 11.68
C ASP A 352 13.23 -11.02 11.77
N LEU A 353 12.30 -10.34 11.06
CA LEU A 353 10.91 -10.76 10.97
C LEU A 353 10.77 -12.14 10.32
N ILE A 354 11.46 -12.38 9.19
CA ILE A 354 11.45 -13.66 8.48
C ILE A 354 12.08 -14.75 9.33
N TRP A 355 13.22 -14.47 9.96
CA TRP A 355 13.93 -15.42 10.83
C TRP A 355 13.04 -15.86 12.00
N LYS A 356 12.47 -14.91 12.72
CA LYS A 356 11.59 -15.15 13.86
C LYS A 356 10.37 -15.98 13.47
N ARG A 357 9.75 -15.68 12.32
CA ARG A 357 8.58 -16.42 11.84
C ARG A 357 8.91 -17.87 11.49
N ALA A 358 10.00 -18.07 10.75
CA ALA A 358 10.45 -19.40 10.35
C ALA A 358 10.75 -20.26 11.58
N VAL A 359 11.50 -19.73 12.57
CA VAL A 359 11.82 -20.42 13.82
C VAL A 359 10.57 -20.69 14.64
N ALA A 360 9.73 -19.68 14.87
CA ALA A 360 8.48 -19.80 15.62
C ALA A 360 7.55 -20.87 15.05
N SER A 361 7.51 -21.03 13.72
CA SER A 361 6.68 -22.04 13.07
C SER A 361 7.02 -23.47 13.47
N GLN A 362 8.23 -23.73 13.93
CA GLN A 362 8.72 -25.05 14.38
C GLN A 362 8.87 -25.13 15.90
N MET A 363 8.31 -24.15 16.65
CA MET A 363 8.31 -24.14 18.10
C MET A 363 7.02 -24.74 18.70
N SER A 364 7.08 -25.10 19.96
CA SER A 364 5.95 -25.59 20.75
C SER A 364 4.84 -24.54 20.87
N ASP A 365 3.60 -24.99 21.06
CA ASP A 365 2.46 -24.14 21.32
C ASP A 365 2.67 -23.32 22.61
N ALA A 366 2.14 -22.12 22.65
CA ALA A 366 2.04 -21.37 23.88
C ALA A 366 0.83 -21.86 24.69
N LEU A 367 1.05 -22.06 25.98
CA LEU A 367 0.02 -22.51 26.94
C LEU A 367 -0.31 -21.36 27.89
N LEU A 368 -1.57 -20.96 27.89
CA LEU A 368 -2.07 -19.87 28.70
C LEU A 368 -3.24 -20.36 29.56
N GLU A 369 -3.52 -19.65 30.59
CA GLU A 369 -4.73 -19.78 31.38
C GLU A 369 -5.53 -18.49 31.30
N LYS A 370 -6.77 -18.57 30.78
CA LYS A 370 -7.73 -17.49 30.85
C LYS A 370 -8.59 -17.64 32.08
N THR A 371 -8.52 -16.63 32.94
CA THR A 371 -9.34 -16.55 34.17
C THR A 371 -10.45 -15.56 33.97
N ASN A 372 -11.68 -16.00 34.08
CA ASN A 372 -12.88 -15.16 34.10
C ASN A 372 -13.40 -15.10 35.52
N VAL A 373 -13.58 -13.90 36.04
CA VAL A 373 -14.12 -13.64 37.38
C VAL A 373 -15.45 -12.92 37.22
N ASP A 374 -16.52 -13.58 37.57
CA ASP A 374 -17.86 -13.00 37.59
C ASP A 374 -18.09 -12.23 38.90
N ILE A 375 -18.51 -11.00 38.80
CA ILE A 375 -18.70 -10.09 39.94
C ILE A 375 -20.17 -9.68 39.97
N ASP A 376 -20.83 -9.98 41.09
CA ASP A 376 -22.26 -9.72 41.32
C ASP A 376 -22.49 -8.82 42.54
N PHE A 377 -23.69 -8.34 42.69
CA PHE A 377 -24.13 -7.67 43.93
C PHE A 377 -24.12 -8.63 45.08
N ALA A 378 -23.66 -8.17 46.24
CA ALA A 378 -23.51 -9.04 47.40
C ALA A 378 -24.86 -9.58 47.95
N ASP A 379 -25.95 -8.85 47.67
CA ASP A 379 -27.33 -9.18 48.06
C ASP A 379 -28.11 -9.93 46.95
N SER A 380 -27.46 -10.21 45.80
CA SER A 380 -28.08 -10.99 44.72
C SER A 380 -28.32 -12.42 45.15
N GLN A 381 -29.61 -12.85 45.09
CA GLN A 381 -30.01 -14.25 45.26
C GLN A 381 -30.38 -14.94 43.96
N SER A 382 -30.19 -14.24 42.83
CA SER A 382 -30.58 -14.73 41.50
C SER A 382 -29.44 -15.54 40.88
N GLU A 383 -29.78 -16.67 40.25
CA GLU A 383 -28.89 -17.44 39.34
C GLU A 383 -28.74 -16.75 37.94
N GLY A 384 -28.84 -15.41 37.89
CA GLY A 384 -28.72 -14.63 36.67
C GLY A 384 -27.27 -14.39 36.26
N THR A 385 -27.07 -13.82 35.07
CA THR A 385 -25.77 -13.40 34.58
C THR A 385 -25.23 -12.27 35.47
N ALA A 386 -24.03 -12.44 36.03
CA ALA A 386 -23.36 -11.41 36.83
C ALA A 386 -23.23 -10.09 36.01
N PRO A 387 -23.47 -8.93 36.64
CA PRO A 387 -23.43 -7.64 35.93
C PRO A 387 -22.04 -7.25 35.43
N PHE A 388 -20.96 -7.79 36.03
CA PHE A 388 -19.60 -7.51 35.62
C PHE A 388 -18.78 -8.78 35.48
N ARG A 389 -17.80 -8.74 34.58
CA ARG A 389 -16.79 -9.77 34.39
C ARG A 389 -15.40 -9.16 34.28
N ALA A 390 -14.48 -9.65 35.10
CA ALA A 390 -13.07 -9.38 34.96
C ALA A 390 -12.40 -10.55 34.22
N GLU A 391 -11.54 -10.25 33.27
CA GLU A 391 -10.79 -11.23 32.50
C GLU A 391 -9.31 -11.04 32.75
N GLY A 392 -8.62 -12.14 33.03
CA GLY A 392 -7.18 -12.19 33.13
C GLY A 392 -6.61 -13.31 32.25
N GLU A 393 -5.37 -13.14 31.83
CA GLU A 393 -4.65 -14.15 31.08
C GLU A 393 -3.23 -14.28 31.65
N THR A 394 -2.83 -15.50 31.96
CA THR A 394 -1.51 -15.80 32.50
C THR A 394 -0.82 -16.80 31.57
N VAL A 395 0.42 -16.51 31.18
CA VAL A 395 1.23 -17.41 30.37
C VAL A 395 1.85 -18.46 31.24
N LYS A 396 1.52 -19.74 31.01
CA LYS A 396 2.12 -20.90 31.70
C LYS A 396 3.38 -21.41 31.00
N PHE A 397 3.36 -21.35 29.68
CA PHE A 397 4.50 -21.70 28.85
C PHE A 397 4.47 -20.82 27.58
N GLU A 398 5.52 -20.07 27.37
CA GLU A 398 5.58 -19.07 26.27
C GLU A 398 5.54 -19.72 24.89
N GLY A 399 6.11 -20.94 24.76
CA GLY A 399 6.19 -21.61 23.46
C GLY A 399 6.81 -20.71 22.37
N PHE A 400 6.19 -20.67 21.19
CA PHE A 400 6.65 -19.85 20.06
C PHE A 400 6.66 -18.33 20.35
N MET A 401 5.86 -17.88 21.31
CA MET A 401 5.78 -16.44 21.64
C MET A 401 7.12 -15.90 22.16
N ARG A 402 7.98 -16.75 22.68
CA ARG A 402 9.33 -16.36 23.12
C ARG A 402 10.23 -15.88 21.98
N ALA A 403 10.07 -16.42 20.79
CA ALA A 403 10.83 -16.02 19.61
C ALA A 403 10.12 -14.92 18.78
N TYR A 404 8.80 -15.00 18.66
CA TYR A 404 8.02 -14.18 17.72
C TYR A 404 7.16 -13.09 18.38
N GLY A 405 6.80 -13.30 19.64
CA GLY A 405 5.81 -12.47 20.35
C GLY A 405 4.37 -12.86 19.99
N VAL A 406 3.42 -12.02 20.36
CA VAL A 406 2.00 -12.19 20.03
C VAL A 406 1.73 -11.66 18.63
N GLU A 407 0.91 -12.37 17.86
CA GLU A 407 0.46 -11.87 16.56
C GLU A 407 -0.55 -10.74 16.71
N ILE A 408 -0.34 -9.68 15.92
CA ILE A 408 -1.25 -8.55 15.85
C ILE A 408 -2.11 -8.78 14.60
N SER A 409 -3.44 -8.90 14.76
CA SER A 409 -4.39 -8.89 13.65
C SER A 409 -5.03 -7.52 13.49
N ASP A 410 -5.54 -7.19 12.29
CA ASP A 410 -6.25 -5.90 12.05
C ASP A 410 -7.48 -5.74 12.95
N ASP A 411 -8.07 -6.84 13.41
CA ASP A 411 -9.25 -6.88 14.26
C ASP A 411 -8.93 -6.92 15.76
N THR A 412 -7.67 -7.10 16.13
CA THR A 412 -7.25 -7.07 17.53
C THR A 412 -6.81 -5.64 17.88
N PRO A 413 -7.39 -5.00 18.91
CA PRO A 413 -6.79 -3.79 19.47
C PRO A 413 -5.32 -4.10 19.77
N ILE A 414 -4.43 -3.14 19.56
CA ILE A 414 -3.03 -3.24 19.96
C ILE A 414 -3.02 -3.39 21.49
N ASP A 415 -3.26 -4.61 21.93
CA ASP A 415 -2.98 -5.00 23.32
C ASP A 415 -1.50 -5.38 23.29
N ASP A 416 -0.67 -4.62 24.04
CA ASP A 416 0.79 -4.77 24.06
C ASP A 416 1.24 -6.17 24.53
N GLY A 417 0.36 -7.17 24.51
CA GLY A 417 0.62 -8.52 25.00
C GLY A 417 0.96 -8.56 26.49
N LYS A 418 0.62 -7.49 27.21
CA LYS A 418 0.79 -7.44 28.65
C LYS A 418 -0.20 -8.40 29.29
N GLU A 419 0.34 -9.35 30.04
CA GLU A 419 -0.45 -10.20 30.90
C GLU A 419 -1.41 -9.34 31.73
N THR A 420 -2.71 -9.56 31.57
CA THR A 420 -3.70 -8.97 32.47
C THR A 420 -3.77 -9.87 33.69
N ILE A 421 -2.81 -9.69 34.60
CA ILE A 421 -2.75 -10.48 35.83
C ILE A 421 -3.83 -9.96 36.76
N LEU A 422 -4.81 -10.83 37.07
CA LEU A 422 -5.78 -10.55 38.12
C LEU A 422 -5.14 -10.83 39.49
N PRO A 423 -5.44 -10.00 40.51
CA PRO A 423 -5.01 -10.34 41.88
C PRO A 423 -5.66 -11.64 42.35
N PRO A 424 -5.06 -12.33 43.30
CA PRO A 424 -5.67 -13.53 43.91
C PRO A 424 -7.03 -13.20 44.50
N MET A 425 -8.04 -13.95 44.09
CA MET A 425 -9.44 -13.82 44.57
C MET A 425 -10.06 -15.20 44.77
N ALA A 426 -11.02 -15.27 45.68
CA ALA A 426 -11.85 -16.44 45.91
C ALA A 426 -13.33 -16.09 45.71
N VAL A 427 -14.14 -17.13 45.42
CA VAL A 427 -15.60 -16.96 45.37
C VAL A 427 -16.09 -16.55 46.74
N GLY A 428 -16.90 -15.49 46.82
CA GLY A 428 -17.36 -14.89 48.05
C GLY A 428 -16.57 -13.65 48.49
N ASP A 429 -15.38 -13.41 47.94
CA ASP A 429 -14.60 -12.21 48.27
C ASP A 429 -15.39 -10.92 47.98
N SER A 430 -15.34 -9.99 48.92
CA SER A 430 -15.96 -8.68 48.80
C SER A 430 -15.07 -7.76 47.98
N LEU A 431 -15.70 -6.99 47.09
CA LEU A 431 -15.05 -6.00 46.23
C LEU A 431 -15.68 -4.62 46.46
N ASP A 432 -14.85 -3.59 46.59
CA ASP A 432 -15.31 -2.21 46.69
C ASP A 432 -15.21 -1.54 45.32
N ALA A 433 -16.36 -0.99 44.85
CA ALA A 433 -16.36 -0.28 43.58
C ALA A 433 -15.76 1.13 43.77
N LYS A 434 -14.56 1.35 43.20
CA LYS A 434 -13.91 2.66 43.20
C LYS A 434 -14.56 3.59 42.18
N SER A 435 -14.90 3.09 41.00
CA SER A 435 -15.64 3.81 39.98
C SER A 435 -16.32 2.85 39.02
N ILE A 436 -17.49 3.21 38.54
CA ILE A 436 -18.22 2.51 37.48
C ILE A 436 -18.54 3.53 36.38
N THR A 437 -18.06 3.30 35.17
CA THR A 437 -18.23 4.20 34.02
C THR A 437 -19.09 3.55 32.96
N ALA A 438 -20.12 4.26 32.50
CA ALA A 438 -20.87 3.90 31.29
C ALA A 438 -20.50 4.90 30.19
N THR A 439 -19.76 4.43 29.19
CA THR A 439 -19.28 5.27 28.10
C THR A 439 -20.09 4.98 26.85
N GLU A 440 -20.63 6.05 26.26
CA GLU A 440 -21.29 5.96 24.96
C GLU A 440 -20.28 5.56 23.88
N ARG A 441 -20.66 4.56 23.10
CA ARG A 441 -19.90 4.03 21.98
C ARG A 441 -20.82 3.89 20.79
N PHE A 442 -20.23 3.72 19.63
CA PHE A 442 -20.97 3.59 18.38
C PHE A 442 -20.53 2.34 17.66
N THR A 443 -21.46 1.66 17.03
CA THR A 443 -21.10 0.59 16.08
C THR A 443 -20.20 1.14 15.00
N GLN A 444 -19.27 0.33 14.53
CA GLN A 444 -18.23 0.74 13.58
C GLN A 444 -18.58 0.23 12.18
N ALA A 445 -18.38 1.08 11.17
CA ALA A 445 -18.37 0.64 9.79
C ALA A 445 -17.22 -0.35 9.55
N PRO A 446 -17.31 -1.20 8.51
CA PRO A 446 -16.16 -2.00 8.10
C PRO A 446 -14.93 -1.11 7.90
N PRO A 447 -13.73 -1.51 8.37
CA PRO A 447 -12.55 -0.68 8.26
C PRO A 447 -12.14 -0.51 6.79
N ARG A 448 -11.65 0.68 6.42
CA ARG A 448 -11.00 0.90 5.13
C ARG A 448 -9.75 0.04 5.02
N TYR A 449 -9.45 -0.39 3.81
CA TYR A 449 -8.24 -1.18 3.57
C TYR A 449 -6.97 -0.37 3.85
N THR A 450 -5.98 -1.03 4.43
CA THR A 450 -4.56 -0.70 4.32
C THR A 450 -3.98 -1.48 3.14
N GLU A 451 -2.75 -1.17 2.68
CA GLU A 451 -2.09 -2.01 1.68
C GLU A 451 -2.03 -3.50 2.11
N PRO A 452 -1.61 -3.83 3.37
CA PRO A 452 -1.61 -5.21 3.86
C PRO A 452 -2.99 -5.90 3.83
N SER A 453 -4.04 -5.22 4.28
CA SER A 453 -5.37 -5.82 4.32
C SER A 453 -6.01 -5.92 2.94
N LEU A 454 -5.63 -5.05 1.99
CA LEU A 454 -6.03 -5.18 0.59
C LEU A 454 -5.38 -6.40 -0.06
N VAL A 455 -4.08 -6.64 0.18
CA VAL A 455 -3.38 -7.85 -0.28
C VAL A 455 -4.04 -9.10 0.27
N LYS A 456 -4.37 -9.12 1.57
CA LYS A 456 -5.10 -10.23 2.17
C LYS A 456 -6.44 -10.47 1.46
N LYS A 457 -7.21 -9.40 1.21
CA LYS A 457 -8.50 -9.52 0.54
C LYS A 457 -8.38 -10.02 -0.91
N MET A 458 -7.32 -9.59 -1.61
CA MET A 458 -7.00 -10.11 -2.96
C MET A 458 -6.68 -11.61 -2.90
N GLU A 459 -5.86 -12.05 -1.96
CA GLU A 459 -5.54 -13.46 -1.73
C GLU A 459 -6.80 -14.28 -1.41
N ASP A 460 -7.65 -13.81 -0.48
CA ASP A 460 -8.90 -14.47 -0.08
C ASP A 460 -9.89 -14.65 -1.25
N LEU A 461 -9.76 -13.87 -2.32
CA LEU A 461 -10.59 -13.90 -3.53
C LEU A 461 -9.85 -14.47 -4.76
N ASP A 462 -8.66 -15.03 -4.59
CA ASP A 462 -7.80 -15.53 -5.68
C ASP A 462 -7.49 -14.47 -6.77
N ILE A 463 -7.52 -13.18 -6.42
CA ILE A 463 -7.24 -12.05 -7.31
C ILE A 463 -5.73 -11.77 -7.34
N GLY A 464 -5.06 -12.12 -8.42
CA GLY A 464 -3.62 -11.98 -8.57
C GLY A 464 -2.83 -13.17 -8.04
N ARG A 465 -1.52 -13.04 -8.01
CA ARG A 465 -0.56 -14.07 -7.58
C ARG A 465 0.62 -13.39 -6.85
N PRO A 466 1.51 -14.13 -6.19
CA PRO A 466 2.70 -13.59 -5.51
C PRO A 466 3.48 -12.56 -6.32
N SER A 467 3.58 -12.75 -7.63
CA SER A 467 4.28 -11.83 -8.54
C SER A 467 3.52 -10.52 -8.82
N THR A 468 2.20 -10.45 -8.57
CA THR A 468 1.36 -9.31 -8.99
C THR A 468 0.76 -8.49 -7.86
N TYR A 469 0.72 -8.96 -6.62
CA TYR A 469 0.13 -8.20 -5.51
C TYR A 469 0.73 -6.80 -5.37
N ALA A 470 2.05 -6.72 -5.21
CA ALA A 470 2.74 -5.44 -5.01
C ALA A 470 2.59 -4.49 -6.21
N SER A 471 2.75 -5.01 -7.43
CA SER A 471 2.62 -4.22 -8.65
C SER A 471 1.20 -3.70 -8.86
N THR A 472 0.18 -4.48 -8.53
CA THR A 472 -1.23 -4.08 -8.64
C THR A 472 -1.56 -2.96 -7.66
N VAL A 473 -1.22 -3.12 -6.37
CA VAL A 473 -1.45 -2.10 -5.34
C VAL A 473 -0.73 -0.79 -5.69
N SER A 474 0.50 -0.88 -6.20
CA SER A 474 1.24 0.30 -6.65
C SER A 474 0.63 0.93 -7.90
N THR A 475 0.11 0.13 -8.84
CA THR A 475 -0.45 0.60 -10.10
C THR A 475 -1.74 1.40 -9.87
N ILE A 476 -2.67 0.92 -9.05
CA ILE A 476 -3.94 1.64 -8.78
C ILE A 476 -3.68 2.98 -8.10
N GLN A 477 -2.63 3.11 -7.29
CA GLN A 477 -2.20 4.36 -6.69
C GLN A 477 -1.50 5.27 -7.71
N ALA A 478 -0.55 4.76 -8.48
CA ALA A 478 0.16 5.52 -9.51
C ALA A 478 -0.78 6.04 -10.62
N ARG A 479 -1.88 5.35 -10.89
CA ARG A 479 -2.94 5.77 -11.81
C ARG A 479 -3.93 6.77 -11.20
N GLY A 480 -3.83 7.03 -9.89
CA GLY A 480 -4.71 7.95 -9.18
C GLY A 480 -6.15 7.43 -9.08
N TYR A 481 -6.36 6.12 -9.02
CA TYR A 481 -7.67 5.52 -8.75
C TYR A 481 -7.91 5.34 -7.27
N VAL A 482 -6.84 5.13 -6.54
CA VAL A 482 -6.80 4.98 -5.09
C VAL A 482 -5.66 5.82 -4.55
N GLU A 483 -5.84 6.41 -3.39
CA GLU A 483 -4.81 7.19 -2.71
C GLU A 483 -4.77 6.87 -1.21
N HIS A 484 -3.71 7.30 -0.55
CA HIS A 484 -3.65 7.27 0.91
C HIS A 484 -4.42 8.45 1.48
N GLY A 485 -5.43 8.17 2.30
CA GLY A 485 -6.14 9.21 3.02
C GLY A 485 -5.28 9.85 4.11
N ASP A 486 -5.53 11.12 4.37
CA ASP A 486 -4.82 11.96 5.34
C ASP A 486 -5.74 12.61 6.39
N SER A 487 -7.06 12.43 6.26
CA SER A 487 -8.04 13.02 7.17
C SER A 487 -7.98 12.39 8.57
N GLU A 488 -7.91 13.23 9.58
CA GLU A 488 -8.04 12.81 10.99
C GLU A 488 -9.47 12.37 11.35
N GLY A 489 -10.45 12.56 10.46
CA GLY A 489 -11.86 12.30 10.68
C GLY A 489 -12.63 13.54 11.15
N THR A 490 -13.91 13.32 11.45
CA THR A 490 -14.82 14.37 11.95
C THR A 490 -15.00 14.26 13.46
N PRO A 491 -14.96 15.39 14.19
CA PRO A 491 -15.22 15.38 15.63
C PRO A 491 -16.65 14.88 15.90
N ARG A 492 -16.78 13.96 16.85
CA ARG A 492 -18.04 13.42 17.34
C ARG A 492 -18.06 13.48 18.86
N GLN A 493 -19.13 14.03 19.43
CA GLN A 493 -19.33 14.04 20.86
C GLN A 493 -19.90 12.70 21.35
N PHE A 494 -19.53 12.33 22.57
CA PHE A 494 -20.07 11.16 23.26
C PHE A 494 -20.12 11.42 24.76
N HIS A 495 -21.06 10.75 25.44
CA HIS A 495 -21.28 10.86 26.88
C HIS A 495 -20.47 9.83 27.65
N ARG A 496 -19.90 10.24 28.78
CA ARG A 496 -19.30 9.38 29.79
C ARG A 496 -19.98 9.64 31.13
N LEU A 497 -20.78 8.68 31.55
CA LEU A 497 -21.39 8.68 32.86
C LEU A 497 -20.47 7.98 33.84
N THR A 498 -20.15 8.60 34.97
CA THR A 498 -19.25 8.01 35.97
C THR A 498 -19.92 8.02 37.33
N LEU A 499 -20.11 6.84 37.91
CA LEU A 499 -20.47 6.67 39.33
C LEU A 499 -19.17 6.62 40.14
N GLN A 500 -18.97 7.58 40.98
CA GLN A 500 -17.88 7.66 41.95
C GLN A 500 -18.35 8.38 43.23
N ASP A 501 -17.93 7.91 44.38
CA ASP A 501 -18.27 8.46 45.68
C ASP A 501 -19.79 8.68 45.87
N GLY A 502 -20.57 7.69 45.42
CA GLY A 502 -22.07 7.70 45.54
C GLY A 502 -22.77 8.66 44.56
N LYS A 503 -22.06 9.32 43.65
CA LYS A 503 -22.64 10.31 42.71
C LYS A 503 -22.39 9.89 41.28
N VAL A 504 -23.42 10.07 40.45
CA VAL A 504 -23.29 9.90 38.99
C VAL A 504 -23.04 11.27 38.36
N SER A 505 -21.88 11.42 37.73
CA SER A 505 -21.53 12.60 36.93
C SER A 505 -21.69 12.28 35.44
N ASP A 506 -21.89 13.31 34.61
CA ASP A 506 -21.95 13.22 33.16
C ASP A 506 -20.91 14.17 32.57
N GLU A 507 -20.08 13.63 31.67
CA GLU A 507 -19.03 14.36 30.97
C GLU A 507 -19.22 14.17 29.47
N VAL A 508 -19.29 15.24 28.69
CA VAL A 508 -19.34 15.22 27.24
C VAL A 508 -17.90 15.32 26.71
N LEU A 509 -17.46 14.27 26.02
CA LEU A 509 -16.13 14.17 25.44
C LEU A 509 -16.23 14.18 23.92
N THR A 510 -15.10 14.41 23.26
CA THR A 510 -15.02 14.42 21.79
C THR A 510 -14.01 13.40 21.33
N GLU A 511 -14.37 12.61 20.31
CA GLU A 511 -13.48 11.70 19.59
C GLU A 511 -13.51 12.03 18.08
N ASN A 512 -12.46 11.66 17.35
CA ASN A 512 -12.50 11.75 15.89
C ASN A 512 -13.05 10.44 15.31
N SER A 513 -14.05 10.56 14.46
CA SER A 513 -14.71 9.43 13.77
C SER A 513 -14.43 9.47 12.28
N GLY A 514 -14.25 8.29 11.67
CA GLY A 514 -14.11 8.17 10.23
C GLY A 514 -12.73 8.59 9.68
N SER A 515 -11.68 8.57 10.50
CA SER A 515 -10.30 8.85 10.04
C SER A 515 -9.91 7.99 8.83
N THR A 516 -9.28 8.64 7.85
CA THR A 516 -8.73 7.96 6.65
C THR A 516 -7.23 7.82 6.69
N ARG A 517 -6.56 8.38 7.71
CA ARG A 517 -5.10 8.43 7.80
C ARG A 517 -4.46 7.05 7.69
N GLY A 518 -3.57 6.90 6.69
CA GLY A 518 -2.88 5.64 6.41
C GLY A 518 -3.77 4.53 5.83
N LYS A 519 -5.00 4.85 5.42
CA LYS A 519 -5.93 3.95 4.76
C LYS A 519 -6.01 4.27 3.27
N LEU A 520 -6.37 3.27 2.48
CA LEU A 520 -6.64 3.42 1.05
C LEU A 520 -8.06 3.93 0.85
N VAL A 521 -8.20 5.02 0.11
CA VAL A 521 -9.48 5.61 -0.26
C VAL A 521 -9.57 5.73 -1.78
N PRO A 522 -10.73 5.50 -2.40
CA PRO A 522 -10.89 5.70 -3.83
C PRO A 522 -10.94 7.19 -4.13
N THR A 523 -10.34 7.59 -5.25
CA THR A 523 -10.53 8.94 -5.79
C THR A 523 -11.85 9.03 -6.54
N ASP A 524 -12.34 10.26 -6.80
CA ASP A 524 -13.51 10.46 -7.66
C ASP A 524 -13.32 9.82 -9.05
N VAL A 525 -12.11 9.89 -9.59
CA VAL A 525 -11.78 9.26 -10.89
C VAL A 525 -11.84 7.75 -10.77
N GLY A 526 -11.34 7.18 -9.68
CA GLY A 526 -11.42 5.74 -9.40
C GLY A 526 -12.86 5.26 -9.32
N MET A 527 -13.73 6.00 -8.62
CA MET A 527 -15.16 5.69 -8.50
C MET A 527 -15.86 5.70 -9.88
N ILE A 528 -15.63 6.75 -10.70
CA ILE A 528 -16.25 6.88 -12.02
C ILE A 528 -15.78 5.78 -12.97
N VAL A 529 -14.49 5.47 -12.98
CA VAL A 529 -13.94 4.38 -13.80
C VAL A 529 -14.52 3.04 -13.37
N ASN A 530 -14.61 2.82 -12.06
CA ASN A 530 -15.21 1.61 -11.52
C ASN A 530 -16.67 1.45 -11.97
N ASP A 531 -17.49 2.50 -11.81
CA ASP A 531 -18.91 2.47 -12.17
C ASP A 531 -19.10 2.22 -13.67
N PHE A 532 -18.31 2.88 -14.50
CA PHE A 532 -18.31 2.66 -15.94
C PHE A 532 -17.96 1.22 -16.30
N LEU A 533 -16.93 0.66 -15.67
CA LEU A 533 -16.51 -0.70 -15.96
C LEU A 533 -17.52 -1.73 -15.43
N GLU A 534 -18.14 -1.52 -14.27
CA GLU A 534 -19.20 -2.39 -13.76
C GLU A 534 -20.45 -2.38 -14.66
N GLU A 535 -20.81 -1.20 -15.21
CA GLU A 535 -21.99 -1.07 -16.07
C GLU A 535 -21.77 -1.70 -17.46
N PHE A 536 -20.62 -1.47 -18.08
CA PHE A 536 -20.39 -1.84 -19.47
C PHE A 536 -19.53 -3.08 -19.67
N PHE A 537 -18.76 -3.50 -18.67
CA PHE A 537 -17.84 -4.64 -18.72
C PHE A 537 -17.92 -5.49 -17.44
N PRO A 538 -19.13 -5.97 -17.06
CA PRO A 538 -19.35 -6.65 -15.79
C PRO A 538 -18.50 -7.91 -15.65
N ASP A 539 -18.22 -8.64 -16.74
CA ASP A 539 -17.40 -9.85 -16.69
C ASP A 539 -15.95 -9.55 -16.30
N ILE A 540 -15.36 -8.46 -16.82
CA ILE A 540 -14.00 -8.04 -16.44
C ILE A 540 -13.94 -7.61 -14.95
N MET A 541 -15.06 -7.11 -14.43
CA MET A 541 -15.18 -6.66 -13.05
C MET A 541 -15.57 -7.78 -12.07
N ASP A 542 -15.95 -8.96 -12.57
CA ASP A 542 -16.28 -10.11 -11.72
C ASP A 542 -15.02 -10.68 -11.05
N TYR A 543 -15.06 -10.81 -9.72
CA TYR A 543 -13.98 -11.41 -8.93
C TYR A 543 -13.71 -12.86 -9.36
N ASN A 544 -14.78 -13.64 -9.57
CA ASN A 544 -14.66 -15.05 -9.99
C ASN A 544 -14.06 -15.20 -11.39
N PHE A 545 -14.31 -14.23 -12.28
CA PHE A 545 -13.68 -14.26 -13.61
C PHE A 545 -12.16 -14.17 -13.49
N THR A 546 -11.66 -13.20 -12.70
CA THR A 546 -10.22 -13.04 -12.50
C THR A 546 -9.59 -14.28 -11.87
N ALA A 547 -10.24 -14.89 -10.89
CA ALA A 547 -9.79 -16.15 -10.26
C ALA A 547 -9.73 -17.30 -11.29
N ARG A 548 -10.81 -17.50 -12.08
CA ARG A 548 -10.85 -18.55 -13.13
C ARG A 548 -9.76 -18.37 -14.19
N VAL A 549 -9.49 -17.14 -14.61
CA VAL A 549 -8.40 -16.87 -15.58
C VAL A 549 -7.04 -17.27 -14.99
N GLU A 550 -6.80 -17.01 -13.71
CA GLU A 550 -5.56 -17.45 -13.07
C GLU A 550 -5.48 -19.00 -12.96
N GLU A 551 -6.60 -19.68 -12.67
CA GLU A 551 -6.67 -21.15 -12.71
C GLU A 551 -6.36 -21.68 -14.12
N LYS A 552 -6.89 -21.05 -15.18
CA LYS A 552 -6.57 -21.41 -16.57
C LYS A 552 -5.09 -21.26 -16.91
N PHE A 553 -4.45 -20.21 -16.41
CA PHE A 553 -2.99 -20.07 -16.57
C PHE A 553 -2.22 -21.15 -15.80
N ASP A 554 -2.75 -21.65 -14.69
CA ASP A 554 -2.17 -22.78 -13.98
C ASP A 554 -2.32 -24.08 -14.81
N GLU A 555 -3.51 -24.32 -15.41
CA GLU A 555 -3.75 -25.45 -16.33
C GLU A 555 -2.82 -25.40 -17.58
N ILE A 556 -2.57 -24.21 -18.14
CA ILE A 556 -1.64 -24.04 -19.25
C ILE A 556 -0.20 -24.38 -18.80
N ALA A 557 0.21 -23.95 -17.61
CA ALA A 557 1.54 -24.25 -17.08
C ALA A 557 1.76 -25.74 -16.77
N GLU A 558 0.68 -26.50 -16.61
CA GLU A 558 0.69 -27.96 -16.46
C GLU A 558 0.54 -28.72 -17.78
N GLY A 559 0.47 -28.01 -18.92
CA GLY A 559 0.33 -28.59 -20.25
C GLY A 559 -1.07 -29.19 -20.54
N LYS A 560 -2.08 -28.83 -19.74
CA LYS A 560 -3.45 -29.35 -19.85
C LYS A 560 -4.32 -28.59 -20.86
N LEU A 561 -3.98 -27.32 -21.14
CA LEU A 561 -4.75 -26.42 -21.97
C LEU A 561 -3.84 -25.65 -22.94
N PRO A 562 -4.11 -25.63 -24.26
CA PRO A 562 -3.44 -24.75 -25.20
C PRO A 562 -3.79 -23.28 -24.93
N TRP A 563 -2.78 -22.43 -24.80
CA TRP A 563 -3.01 -21.05 -24.41
C TRP A 563 -3.77 -20.22 -25.46
N GLN A 564 -3.64 -20.56 -26.76
CA GLN A 564 -4.34 -19.87 -27.84
C GLN A 564 -5.85 -20.09 -27.80
N GLU A 565 -6.31 -21.27 -27.36
CA GLU A 565 -7.72 -21.57 -27.19
C GLU A 565 -8.36 -20.67 -26.13
N GLU A 566 -7.73 -20.56 -24.97
CA GLU A 566 -8.19 -19.70 -23.88
C GLU A 566 -8.25 -18.22 -24.29
N ILE A 567 -7.21 -17.72 -24.95
CA ILE A 567 -7.18 -16.34 -25.43
C ILE A 567 -8.22 -16.11 -26.52
N GLY A 568 -8.44 -17.08 -27.42
CA GLY A 568 -9.46 -17.03 -28.48
C GLY A 568 -10.87 -16.97 -27.92
N GLU A 569 -11.20 -17.81 -26.92
CA GLU A 569 -12.49 -17.79 -26.24
C GLU A 569 -12.75 -16.45 -25.56
N PHE A 570 -11.76 -15.94 -24.82
CA PHE A 570 -11.85 -14.64 -24.19
C PHE A 570 -12.06 -13.50 -25.21
N TYR A 571 -11.24 -13.46 -26.25
CA TYR A 571 -11.30 -12.40 -27.29
C TYR A 571 -12.64 -12.41 -28.02
N GLY A 572 -13.15 -13.60 -28.34
CA GLY A 572 -14.44 -13.79 -29.03
C GLY A 572 -15.64 -13.20 -28.28
N SER A 573 -15.57 -13.15 -26.95
CA SER A 573 -16.60 -12.53 -26.09
C SER A 573 -16.31 -11.05 -25.79
N PHE A 574 -15.05 -10.68 -25.61
CA PHE A 574 -14.64 -9.35 -25.15
C PHE A 574 -14.61 -8.30 -26.26
N HIS A 575 -14.05 -8.61 -27.42
CA HIS A 575 -13.88 -7.66 -28.53
C HIS A 575 -15.23 -7.12 -29.08
N PRO A 576 -16.27 -7.94 -29.32
CA PRO A 576 -17.58 -7.42 -29.75
C PRO A 576 -18.20 -6.46 -28.72
N LEU A 577 -17.95 -6.67 -27.43
CA LEU A 577 -18.44 -5.78 -26.39
C LEU A 577 -17.72 -4.41 -26.45
N ILE A 578 -16.41 -4.41 -26.69
CA ILE A 578 -15.64 -3.18 -26.92
C ILE A 578 -16.19 -2.39 -28.10
N GLU A 579 -16.46 -3.04 -29.23
CA GLU A 579 -17.03 -2.40 -30.41
C GLU A 579 -18.42 -1.81 -30.13
N LYS A 580 -19.28 -2.57 -29.47
CA LYS A 580 -20.61 -2.12 -29.05
C LYS A 580 -20.52 -0.87 -28.19
N VAL A 581 -19.70 -0.87 -27.14
CA VAL A 581 -19.55 0.28 -26.24
C VAL A 581 -18.93 1.49 -26.96
N ASN A 582 -17.99 1.27 -27.87
CA ASN A 582 -17.38 2.33 -28.67
C ASN A 582 -18.40 3.05 -29.58
N THR A 583 -19.38 2.36 -30.12
CA THR A 583 -20.41 2.91 -31.02
C THR A 583 -21.59 3.53 -30.28
N MET A 584 -21.81 3.18 -29.00
CA MET A 584 -22.88 3.78 -28.19
C MET A 584 -22.72 5.30 -28.08
N ARG A 585 -23.77 6.03 -28.42
CA ARG A 585 -23.92 7.47 -28.15
C ARG A 585 -24.48 7.59 -26.71
N SER A 586 -23.70 8.15 -25.80
CA SER A 586 -24.18 8.50 -24.48
C SER A 586 -24.83 9.88 -24.53
N GLU A 587 -26.10 9.98 -24.14
CA GLU A 587 -26.81 11.28 -24.01
C GLU A 587 -26.28 12.08 -22.81
N THR A 588 -25.78 11.40 -21.78
CA THR A 588 -25.07 11.98 -20.63
C THR A 588 -23.61 11.56 -20.64
N LYS A 589 -22.71 12.49 -20.37
CA LYS A 589 -21.28 12.15 -20.21
C LYS A 589 -21.13 11.29 -18.95
N VAL A 590 -20.44 10.18 -19.11
CA VAL A 590 -20.13 9.29 -17.99
C VAL A 590 -19.47 10.06 -16.85
N GLY A 591 -19.95 9.86 -15.63
CA GLY A 591 -19.45 10.57 -14.46
C GLY A 591 -19.93 12.02 -14.30
N GLU A 592 -20.97 12.43 -15.01
CA GLU A 592 -21.67 13.69 -14.78
C GLU A 592 -22.90 13.48 -13.88
N ARG A 593 -22.89 14.10 -12.70
CA ARG A 593 -24.01 14.12 -11.77
C ARG A 593 -24.68 15.49 -11.78
N VAL A 594 -25.95 15.54 -12.16
CA VAL A 594 -26.75 16.78 -12.08
C VAL A 594 -27.09 17.04 -10.63
N LEU A 595 -26.71 18.22 -10.14
CA LEU A 595 -26.97 18.65 -8.78
C LEU A 595 -28.29 19.43 -8.66
N GLY A 596 -28.68 20.11 -9.74
CA GLY A 596 -29.86 20.95 -9.79
C GLY A 596 -29.66 22.14 -10.71
N THR A 597 -30.32 23.26 -10.39
CA THR A 597 -30.28 24.50 -11.15
C THR A 597 -29.73 25.63 -10.28
N ASP A 598 -28.86 26.46 -10.82
CA ASP A 598 -28.38 27.67 -10.16
C ASP A 598 -29.53 28.69 -10.01
N PRO A 599 -29.90 29.07 -8.80
CA PRO A 599 -31.00 30.02 -8.57
C PRO A 599 -30.78 31.40 -9.20
N ALA A 600 -29.50 31.81 -9.38
CA ALA A 600 -29.17 33.13 -9.91
C ALA A 600 -29.26 33.21 -11.42
N SER A 601 -28.86 32.16 -12.14
CA SER A 601 -28.81 32.17 -13.61
C SER A 601 -29.85 31.28 -14.28
N GLY A 602 -30.55 30.41 -13.52
CA GLY A 602 -31.48 29.42 -14.06
C GLY A 602 -30.78 28.28 -14.83
N LYS A 603 -29.43 28.21 -14.81
CA LYS A 603 -28.65 27.26 -15.58
C LYS A 603 -28.43 25.96 -14.77
N ARG A 604 -28.28 24.85 -15.49
CA ARG A 604 -27.99 23.54 -14.93
C ARG A 604 -26.64 23.53 -14.21
N VAL A 605 -26.61 22.94 -13.01
CA VAL A 605 -25.40 22.71 -12.22
C VAL A 605 -25.07 21.23 -12.25
N SER A 606 -23.86 20.88 -12.68
CA SER A 606 -23.41 19.49 -12.72
C SER A 606 -22.02 19.32 -12.10
N ALA A 607 -21.82 18.19 -11.44
CA ALA A 607 -20.54 17.74 -10.93
C ALA A 607 -19.96 16.70 -11.90
N LYS A 608 -18.70 16.88 -12.35
CA LYS A 608 -18.08 15.98 -13.32
C LYS A 608 -16.56 16.02 -13.29
N VAL A 609 -15.93 15.04 -13.94
CA VAL A 609 -14.48 15.07 -14.15
C VAL A 609 -14.15 15.94 -15.36
N GLY A 610 -13.47 17.05 -15.12
CA GLY A 610 -12.91 17.91 -16.14
C GLY A 610 -11.50 17.48 -16.60
N ARG A 611 -10.93 18.24 -17.53
CA ARG A 611 -9.57 17.97 -18.05
C ARG A 611 -8.49 17.94 -16.94
N PHE A 612 -8.66 18.75 -15.91
CA PHE A 612 -7.68 18.95 -14.84
C PHE A 612 -8.09 18.31 -13.51
N GLY A 613 -9.18 17.54 -13.47
CA GLY A 613 -9.70 16.90 -12.26
C GLY A 613 -11.19 17.15 -12.03
N PRO A 614 -11.71 16.81 -10.85
CA PRO A 614 -13.10 17.01 -10.47
C PRO A 614 -13.51 18.48 -10.50
N VAL A 615 -14.64 18.78 -11.14
CA VAL A 615 -15.15 20.15 -11.29
C VAL A 615 -16.67 20.21 -11.17
N ILE A 616 -17.18 21.35 -10.71
CA ILE A 616 -18.57 21.75 -10.85
C ILE A 616 -18.69 22.65 -12.08
N GLN A 617 -19.71 22.42 -12.87
CA GLN A 617 -20.05 23.23 -14.02
C GLN A 617 -21.43 23.88 -13.84
N ILE A 618 -21.53 25.16 -14.16
CA ILE A 618 -22.80 25.91 -14.31
C ILE A 618 -22.98 26.27 -15.78
N GLY A 619 -24.09 25.86 -16.36
CA GLY A 619 -24.41 26.04 -17.77
C GLY A 619 -23.83 24.96 -18.68
N GLU A 620 -24.25 24.93 -19.93
CA GLU A 620 -23.81 23.95 -20.92
C GLU A 620 -23.04 24.63 -22.07
N ALA A 621 -22.30 23.84 -22.85
CA ALA A 621 -21.54 24.34 -24.00
C ALA A 621 -22.44 24.86 -25.12
N THR A 622 -23.71 24.49 -25.10
CA THR A 622 -24.77 24.92 -26.05
C THR A 622 -25.46 26.22 -25.62
N ASP A 623 -25.19 26.72 -24.41
CA ASP A 623 -25.75 27.96 -23.91
C ASP A 623 -25.10 29.16 -24.64
N GLU A 624 -25.82 30.27 -24.70
CA GLU A 624 -25.30 31.54 -25.31
C GLU A 624 -24.05 32.03 -24.58
N GLU A 625 -24.00 31.85 -23.27
CA GLU A 625 -22.82 32.15 -22.44
C GLU A 625 -22.00 30.88 -22.16
N LYS A 626 -20.68 31.03 -22.22
CA LYS A 626 -19.76 29.92 -21.89
C LYS A 626 -20.01 29.38 -20.48
N PRO A 627 -19.99 28.05 -20.29
CA PRO A 627 -20.14 27.46 -18.98
C PRO A 627 -19.04 27.90 -18.01
N ARG A 628 -19.40 28.10 -16.76
CA ARG A 628 -18.49 28.41 -15.67
C ARG A 628 -18.04 27.11 -14.99
N PHE A 629 -16.78 27.07 -14.53
CA PHE A 629 -16.20 25.90 -13.87
C PHE A 629 -15.55 26.29 -12.55
N ALA A 630 -15.72 25.45 -11.53
CA ALA A 630 -15.02 25.55 -10.26
C ALA A 630 -14.49 24.16 -9.86
N SER A 631 -13.25 24.10 -9.37
CA SER A 631 -12.69 22.85 -8.86
C SER A 631 -13.22 22.54 -7.46
N LEU A 632 -13.36 21.26 -7.11
CA LEU A 632 -13.70 20.84 -5.76
C LEU A 632 -12.56 21.22 -4.80
N ARG A 633 -12.91 21.39 -3.52
CA ARG A 633 -11.97 21.61 -2.43
C ARG A 633 -11.46 20.28 -1.89
N ASP A 634 -10.34 20.33 -1.18
CA ASP A 634 -9.85 19.17 -0.43
C ASP A 634 -10.95 18.65 0.51
N GLY A 635 -11.16 17.35 0.52
CA GLY A 635 -12.19 16.69 1.29
C GLY A 635 -13.62 16.71 0.69
N GLN A 636 -13.83 17.36 -0.46
CA GLN A 636 -15.08 17.27 -1.22
C GLN A 636 -14.97 16.21 -2.33
N SER A 637 -16.08 15.52 -2.62
CA SER A 637 -16.15 14.49 -3.66
C SER A 637 -17.31 14.76 -4.60
N LEU A 638 -17.14 14.40 -5.88
CA LEU A 638 -18.22 14.47 -6.89
C LEU A 638 -19.45 13.66 -6.50
N SER A 639 -19.23 12.56 -5.77
CA SER A 639 -20.32 11.65 -5.35
C SER A 639 -21.18 12.22 -4.23
N THR A 640 -20.63 13.06 -3.35
CA THR A 640 -21.31 13.52 -2.12
C THR A 640 -21.66 14.99 -2.12
N ILE A 641 -21.00 15.82 -2.93
CA ILE A 641 -21.22 17.27 -2.94
C ILE A 641 -22.70 17.63 -3.21
N THR A 642 -23.26 18.52 -2.40
CA THR A 642 -24.62 19.04 -2.54
C THR A 642 -24.66 20.24 -3.49
N LEU A 643 -25.85 20.61 -3.98
CA LEU A 643 -26.02 21.81 -4.80
C LEU A 643 -25.56 23.08 -4.06
N GLU A 644 -25.90 23.20 -2.78
CA GLU A 644 -25.53 24.36 -1.97
C GLU A 644 -24.01 24.50 -1.81
N GLU A 645 -23.31 23.39 -1.54
CA GLU A 645 -21.85 23.36 -1.45
C GLU A 645 -21.20 23.66 -2.81
N ALA A 646 -21.76 23.12 -3.89
CA ALA A 646 -21.29 23.35 -5.25
C ALA A 646 -21.39 24.82 -5.67
N LEU A 647 -22.47 25.50 -5.34
CA LEU A 647 -22.66 26.93 -5.63
C LEU A 647 -21.65 27.81 -4.87
N LYS A 648 -21.31 27.46 -3.61
CA LYS A 648 -20.29 28.18 -2.82
C LYS A 648 -18.89 28.11 -3.43
N LEU A 649 -18.62 27.19 -4.36
CA LEU A 649 -17.33 27.14 -5.07
C LEU A 649 -17.17 28.27 -6.08
N PHE A 650 -18.28 28.85 -6.55
CA PHE A 650 -18.29 29.94 -7.51
C PHE A 650 -18.22 31.33 -6.87
N ASP A 651 -18.15 31.43 -5.55
CA ASP A 651 -17.90 32.67 -4.80
C ASP A 651 -16.50 33.25 -5.07
N LEU A 652 -15.62 32.49 -5.71
CA LEU A 652 -14.30 32.91 -6.13
C LEU A 652 -14.24 33.07 -7.66
N PRO A 653 -13.48 34.07 -8.20
CA PRO A 653 -12.63 35.03 -7.47
C PRO A 653 -13.45 36.08 -6.71
N ARG A 654 -13.04 36.41 -5.49
CA ARG A 654 -13.66 37.39 -4.62
C ARG A 654 -12.81 38.65 -4.51
N THR A 655 -13.38 39.81 -4.79
CA THR A 655 -12.71 41.09 -4.55
C THR A 655 -12.80 41.43 -3.07
N LEU A 656 -11.66 41.59 -2.41
CA LEU A 656 -11.55 41.85 -0.98
C LEU A 656 -11.69 43.35 -0.66
N GLY A 657 -11.31 44.20 -1.61
CA GLY A 657 -11.27 45.64 -1.51
C GLY A 657 -10.15 46.21 -2.40
N GLU A 658 -9.75 47.45 -2.11
CA GLU A 658 -8.66 48.12 -2.82
C GLU A 658 -7.45 48.32 -1.92
N PHE A 659 -6.26 48.11 -2.47
CA PHE A 659 -4.97 48.48 -1.87
C PHE A 659 -4.18 49.30 -2.90
N GLU A 660 -3.68 50.46 -2.48
CA GLU A 660 -2.97 51.39 -3.37
C GLU A 660 -3.80 51.80 -4.62
N GLY A 661 -5.13 51.91 -4.47
CA GLY A 661 -6.05 52.27 -5.57
C GLY A 661 -6.26 51.18 -6.62
N LYS A 662 -5.91 49.95 -6.31
CA LYS A 662 -6.08 48.80 -7.18
C LYS A 662 -6.81 47.65 -6.44
N PRO A 663 -7.63 46.87 -7.16
CA PRO A 663 -8.38 45.79 -6.56
C PRO A 663 -7.46 44.66 -6.10
N VAL A 664 -7.79 44.10 -4.91
CA VAL A 664 -7.18 42.89 -4.35
C VAL A 664 -8.19 41.77 -4.46
N ASN A 665 -7.83 40.69 -5.17
CA ASN A 665 -8.73 39.56 -5.42
C ASN A 665 -8.15 38.30 -4.78
N ALA A 666 -9.00 37.53 -4.10
CA ALA A 666 -8.68 36.17 -3.66
C ALA A 666 -9.24 35.16 -4.67
N ALA A 667 -8.44 34.17 -5.04
CA ALA A 667 -8.83 33.14 -6.00
C ALA A 667 -8.08 31.81 -5.76
N ILE A 668 -8.51 30.75 -6.44
CA ILE A 668 -7.80 29.47 -6.50
C ILE A 668 -7.27 29.27 -7.93
N GLY A 669 -5.99 28.97 -8.05
CA GLY A 669 -5.33 28.73 -9.32
C GLY A 669 -4.66 27.36 -9.38
N ARG A 670 -3.94 27.08 -10.47
CA ARG A 670 -3.25 25.80 -10.71
C ARG A 670 -2.28 25.40 -9.60
N PHE A 671 -1.74 26.38 -8.86
CA PHE A 671 -0.76 26.17 -7.80
C PHE A 671 -1.36 26.36 -6.39
N GLY A 672 -2.69 26.38 -6.28
CA GLY A 672 -3.42 26.56 -5.02
C GLY A 672 -4.02 27.94 -4.85
N PRO A 673 -4.54 28.25 -3.63
CA PRO A 673 -5.13 29.54 -3.29
C PRO A 673 -4.11 30.69 -3.37
N TYR A 674 -4.55 31.85 -3.91
CA TYR A 674 -3.70 33.02 -4.03
C TYR A 674 -4.48 34.33 -3.89
N VAL A 675 -3.76 35.37 -3.47
CA VAL A 675 -4.19 36.76 -3.59
C VAL A 675 -3.55 37.35 -4.85
N HIS A 676 -4.33 38.06 -5.66
CA HIS A 676 -3.89 38.76 -6.84
C HIS A 676 -4.03 40.27 -6.65
N HIS A 677 -2.94 40.99 -6.84
CA HIS A 677 -2.89 42.44 -6.82
C HIS A 677 -1.97 42.94 -7.94
N GLU A 678 -2.51 43.67 -8.88
CA GLU A 678 -1.83 44.15 -10.09
C GLU A 678 -1.24 42.99 -10.94
N LYS A 679 0.10 42.85 -10.93
CA LYS A 679 0.86 41.80 -11.61
C LYS A 679 1.36 40.72 -10.64
N MET A 680 1.07 40.87 -9.35
CA MET A 680 1.57 39.99 -8.29
C MET A 680 0.55 38.94 -7.89
N PHE A 681 1.04 37.69 -7.81
CA PHE A 681 0.30 36.55 -7.29
C PHE A 681 0.98 36.08 -6.01
N VAL A 682 0.27 36.11 -4.89
CA VAL A 682 0.78 35.74 -3.57
C VAL A 682 0.02 34.53 -3.07
N SER A 683 0.71 33.43 -2.83
CA SER A 683 0.07 32.20 -2.32
C SER A 683 -0.50 32.47 -0.92
N ILE A 684 -1.73 32.00 -0.70
CA ILE A 684 -2.38 32.02 0.63
C ILE A 684 -1.84 30.80 1.41
N PRO A 685 -1.36 30.96 2.64
CA PRO A 685 -0.91 29.88 3.50
C PRO A 685 -2.03 28.84 3.77
N LYS A 686 -1.65 27.60 4.12
CA LYS A 686 -2.60 26.50 4.33
C LYS A 686 -3.55 26.69 5.52
N ASP A 687 -3.17 27.50 6.47
CA ASP A 687 -3.95 27.89 7.65
C ASP A 687 -4.96 29.00 7.39
N MET A 688 -4.94 29.58 6.17
CA MET A 688 -5.87 30.61 5.71
C MET A 688 -6.72 30.12 4.53
N SER A 689 -7.96 30.60 4.42
CA SER A 689 -8.88 30.24 3.32
C SER A 689 -9.13 31.44 2.38
N PRO A 690 -9.10 31.27 1.05
CA PRO A 690 -9.44 32.33 0.10
C PRO A 690 -10.90 32.81 0.22
N HIS A 691 -11.77 32.02 0.87
CA HIS A 691 -13.19 32.36 1.09
C HIS A 691 -13.39 33.27 2.31
N THR A 692 -12.48 33.23 3.28
CA THR A 692 -12.61 33.99 4.55
C THR A 692 -11.56 35.05 4.71
N ILE A 693 -10.45 35.01 3.96
CA ILE A 693 -9.36 35.97 4.07
C ILE A 693 -9.87 37.42 3.97
N THR A 694 -9.43 38.24 4.88
CA THR A 694 -9.76 39.68 4.90
C THR A 694 -8.84 40.51 4.01
N LEU A 695 -9.21 41.75 3.73
CA LEU A 695 -8.34 42.66 2.97
C LEU A 695 -7.01 42.91 3.72
N ASP A 696 -7.08 43.11 5.04
CA ASP A 696 -5.89 43.39 5.86
C ASP A 696 -4.89 42.22 5.84
N GLU A 697 -5.37 41.02 5.99
CA GLU A 697 -4.56 39.80 5.88
C GLU A 697 -3.93 39.65 4.49
N ALA A 698 -4.70 39.91 3.45
CA ALA A 698 -4.22 39.87 2.07
C ALA A 698 -3.15 40.92 1.81
N VAL A 699 -3.30 42.13 2.35
CA VAL A 699 -2.33 43.22 2.22
C VAL A 699 -1.03 42.87 2.97
N GLU A 700 -1.11 42.24 4.12
CA GLU A 700 0.10 41.76 4.85
C GLU A 700 0.85 40.69 4.03
N LEU A 701 0.14 39.76 3.39
CA LEU A 701 0.77 38.77 2.49
C LEU A 701 1.45 39.46 1.29
N ILE A 702 0.83 40.47 0.71
CA ILE A 702 1.38 41.25 -0.41
C ILE A 702 2.65 42.01 0.04
N LYS A 703 2.64 42.69 1.20
CA LYS A 703 3.79 43.39 1.76
C LYS A 703 4.94 42.43 2.02
N THR A 704 4.67 41.33 2.71
CA THR A 704 5.68 40.29 2.99
C THR A 704 6.30 39.74 1.71
N LYS A 705 5.52 39.55 0.66
CA LYS A 705 6.02 39.09 -0.65
C LYS A 705 6.91 40.17 -1.29
N ARG A 706 6.49 41.44 -1.26
CA ARG A 706 7.30 42.55 -1.79
C ARG A 706 8.64 42.68 -1.05
N GLU A 707 8.66 42.56 0.28
CA GLU A 707 9.87 42.53 1.06
C GLU A 707 10.79 41.34 0.72
N GLN A 708 10.22 40.16 0.54
CA GLN A 708 10.97 38.97 0.11
C GLN A 708 11.58 39.18 -1.27
N GLU A 709 10.84 39.77 -2.23
CA GLU A 709 11.32 40.05 -3.57
C GLU A 709 12.40 41.16 -3.57
N ALA A 710 12.24 42.19 -2.74
CA ALA A 710 13.25 43.23 -2.55
C ALA A 710 14.53 42.67 -1.94
N ASN A 711 14.42 41.78 -0.96
CA ASN A 711 15.55 41.13 -0.28
C ASN A 711 16.12 39.92 -1.07
N ARG A 712 15.52 39.56 -2.19
CA ARG A 712 15.99 38.45 -3.02
C ARG A 712 17.28 38.73 -3.73
N MET A 713 17.44 39.96 -4.26
CA MET A 713 18.64 40.40 -4.96
C MET A 713 19.67 40.84 -3.94
N ILE A 714 20.81 40.12 -3.85
CA ILE A 714 21.91 40.47 -2.93
C ILE A 714 22.96 41.32 -3.67
N LYS A 715 23.37 40.88 -4.88
CA LYS A 715 24.43 41.53 -5.65
C LYS A 715 24.35 41.18 -7.13
N THR A 716 24.72 42.15 -7.96
CA THR A 716 24.94 41.98 -9.42
C THR A 716 26.39 42.38 -9.73
N PHE A 717 26.87 41.95 -10.89
CA PHE A 717 28.24 42.21 -11.32
C PHE A 717 28.25 42.80 -12.73
N ASP A 718 28.75 44.02 -12.90
CA ASP A 718 28.84 44.66 -14.22
C ASP A 718 29.81 43.90 -15.16
N GLU A 719 30.83 43.25 -14.57
CA GLU A 719 31.87 42.49 -15.26
C GLU A 719 31.40 41.06 -15.66
N LEU A 720 30.23 40.59 -15.17
CA LEU A 720 29.66 39.29 -15.41
C LEU A 720 28.18 39.40 -15.81
N PRO A 721 27.88 39.82 -17.05
CA PRO A 721 26.49 39.98 -17.51
C PRO A 721 25.68 38.67 -17.36
N GLY A 722 24.53 38.78 -16.73
CA GLY A 722 23.62 37.64 -16.49
C GLY A 722 23.92 36.80 -15.26
N VAL A 723 24.88 37.25 -14.42
CA VAL A 723 25.18 36.61 -13.12
C VAL A 723 24.59 37.48 -11.99
N GLU A 724 23.82 36.85 -11.13
CA GLU A 724 23.16 37.47 -9.97
C GLU A 724 23.43 36.64 -8.72
N VAL A 725 23.67 37.27 -7.59
CA VAL A 725 23.66 36.61 -6.28
C VAL A 725 22.30 36.86 -5.65
N LEU A 726 21.58 35.77 -5.43
CA LEU A 726 20.20 35.78 -4.97
C LEU A 726 20.05 35.07 -3.62
N ASN A 727 19.09 35.52 -2.82
CA ASN A 727 18.68 34.82 -1.61
C ASN A 727 17.54 33.85 -1.95
N GLY A 728 17.73 32.56 -1.65
CA GLY A 728 16.75 31.50 -1.93
C GLY A 728 16.27 30.81 -0.66
N ARG A 729 15.27 29.94 -0.80
CA ARG A 729 14.68 29.17 0.31
C ARG A 729 15.70 28.38 1.15
N PHE A 730 16.80 27.95 0.53
CA PHE A 730 17.86 27.15 1.16
C PHE A 730 19.15 27.96 1.41
N GLY A 731 19.07 29.28 1.34
CA GLY A 731 20.17 30.23 1.52
C GLY A 731 20.63 30.90 0.23
N PRO A 732 21.68 31.76 0.31
CA PRO A 732 22.20 32.50 -0.84
C PRO A 732 22.78 31.57 -1.92
N TYR A 733 22.58 31.92 -3.20
CA TYR A 733 23.10 31.19 -4.36
C TYR A 733 23.42 32.14 -5.51
N ILE A 734 24.26 31.69 -6.44
CA ILE A 734 24.59 32.39 -7.66
C ILE A 734 23.68 31.87 -8.76
N ALA A 735 22.95 32.76 -9.44
CA ALA A 735 22.14 32.45 -10.62
C ALA A 735 22.85 33.01 -11.87
N PHE A 736 23.13 32.17 -12.85
CA PHE A 736 23.68 32.55 -14.14
C PHE A 736 22.71 32.26 -15.25
N LYS A 737 22.34 33.31 -15.98
CA LYS A 737 21.45 33.20 -17.16
C LYS A 737 22.20 33.62 -18.43
N LYS A 738 22.51 32.64 -19.28
CA LYS A 738 23.08 32.92 -20.61
C LYS A 738 22.05 33.67 -21.49
N PRO A 739 22.52 34.60 -22.34
CA PRO A 739 21.65 35.22 -23.36
C PRO A 739 21.03 34.15 -24.26
N GLY A 740 19.70 34.08 -24.30
CA GLY A 740 18.92 33.09 -25.06
C GLY A 740 18.37 31.91 -24.24
N ASP A 741 18.85 31.67 -23.03
CA ASP A 741 18.34 30.61 -22.18
C ASP A 741 17.03 30.98 -21.50
N ARG A 742 16.08 30.02 -21.43
CA ARG A 742 14.80 30.19 -20.74
C ARG A 742 14.93 30.10 -19.20
N LYS A 743 15.96 29.40 -18.67
CA LYS A 743 16.20 29.20 -17.23
C LYS A 743 17.64 29.56 -16.87
N ALA A 744 17.82 30.11 -15.67
CA ALA A 744 19.14 30.30 -15.09
C ALA A 744 19.70 29.00 -14.52
N THR A 745 21.01 28.81 -14.59
CA THR A 745 21.74 27.76 -13.87
C THR A 745 22.13 28.29 -12.49
N ASN A 746 21.85 27.51 -11.44
CA ASN A 746 22.10 27.94 -10.07
C ASN A 746 23.34 27.22 -9.49
N TYR A 747 24.22 28.00 -8.83
CA TYR A 747 25.44 27.52 -8.19
C TYR A 747 25.39 27.81 -6.70
N LYS A 748 25.82 26.87 -5.89
CA LYS A 748 25.76 26.93 -4.43
C LYS A 748 26.91 27.77 -3.90
N ILE A 749 26.65 28.68 -2.98
CA ILE A 749 27.67 29.41 -2.20
C ILE A 749 28.04 28.53 -0.99
N PRO A 750 29.35 28.30 -0.72
CA PRO A 750 29.81 27.54 0.44
C PRO A 750 29.33 28.14 1.77
N LYS A 751 29.00 27.28 2.75
CA LYS A 751 28.63 27.74 4.09
C LYS A 751 29.75 28.52 4.73
N GLY A 752 29.42 29.70 5.29
CA GLY A 752 30.39 30.60 5.94
C GLY A 752 30.95 31.73 5.04
N THR A 753 30.59 31.72 3.74
CA THR A 753 30.94 32.83 2.83
C THR A 753 29.85 33.90 2.89
N ASP A 754 30.23 35.17 3.16
CA ASP A 754 29.27 36.27 3.08
C ASP A 754 28.95 36.58 1.62
N PRO A 755 27.69 36.42 1.19
CA PRO A 755 27.30 36.63 -0.19
C PRO A 755 27.45 38.06 -0.70
N LYS A 756 27.48 39.04 0.22
CA LYS A 756 27.68 40.45 -0.12
C LYS A 756 29.15 40.78 -0.43
N SER A 757 30.09 40.03 0.16
CA SER A 757 31.52 40.23 -0.03
C SER A 757 32.10 39.57 -1.29
N LEU A 758 31.35 38.69 -1.97
CA LEU A 758 31.80 37.97 -3.16
C LEU A 758 32.28 38.96 -4.26
N THR A 759 33.45 38.71 -4.79
CA THR A 759 33.99 39.42 -5.97
C THR A 759 33.60 38.67 -7.27
N ALA A 760 33.74 39.35 -8.43
CA ALA A 760 33.51 38.73 -9.71
C ALA A 760 34.39 37.47 -9.94
N ASP A 761 35.65 37.55 -9.46
CA ASP A 761 36.60 36.43 -9.55
C ASP A 761 36.24 35.25 -8.64
N ASP A 762 35.69 35.51 -7.44
CA ASP A 762 35.21 34.46 -6.56
C ASP A 762 34.03 33.72 -7.19
N VAL A 763 33.13 34.48 -7.82
CA VAL A 763 31.95 33.93 -8.52
C VAL A 763 32.39 33.06 -9.71
N ARG A 764 33.37 33.51 -10.53
CA ARG A 764 33.95 32.70 -11.62
C ARG A 764 34.52 31.39 -11.10
N LYS A 765 35.33 31.43 -10.04
CA LYS A 765 35.92 30.22 -9.43
C LYS A 765 34.86 29.26 -8.88
N LEU A 766 33.80 29.78 -8.24
CA LEU A 766 32.70 28.95 -7.73
C LEU A 766 31.89 28.30 -8.86
N MET A 767 31.70 29.01 -9.97
CA MET A 767 31.02 28.48 -11.14
C MET A 767 31.85 27.39 -11.85
N GLU A 768 33.17 27.60 -11.98
CA GLU A 768 34.11 26.62 -12.57
C GLU A 768 34.28 25.38 -11.70
N ALA A 769 34.37 25.52 -10.38
CA ALA A 769 34.47 24.39 -9.46
C ALA A 769 33.23 23.51 -9.48
N CYS A 770 32.04 24.09 -9.71
CA CYS A 770 30.80 23.31 -9.82
C CYS A 770 30.66 22.58 -11.16
N LEU A 771 31.26 23.07 -12.23
CA LEU A 771 31.29 22.40 -13.54
C LEU A 771 32.22 21.17 -13.53
N LEU A 772 33.27 21.18 -12.74
CA LEU A 772 34.16 20.02 -12.55
C LEU A 772 33.48 18.85 -11.81
N TYR A 773 32.50 19.12 -10.96
CA TYR A 773 31.75 18.07 -10.21
C TYR A 773 30.66 17.40 -11.03
N THR A 774 30.23 17.98 -12.15
CA THR A 774 29.18 17.40 -13.03
C THR A 774 29.74 16.68 -14.24
N SER A 775 31.07 16.72 -14.49
CA SER A 775 31.73 16.02 -15.59
C SER A 775 32.25 14.63 -15.22
N ASP A 776 32.28 14.25 -13.93
CA ASP A 776 32.79 12.98 -13.41
C ASP A 776 31.71 12.14 -12.66
N ALA A 777 30.39 12.41 -12.87
CA ALA A 777 29.29 11.66 -12.30
C ALA A 777 28.45 10.97 -13.39
#